data_99c95d3186db3e0e83a3aaedcbc361de
#
_entry.id   99c95d3186db3e0e83a3aaedcbc361de
#
_cell.length_a   1.000
_cell.length_b   1.000
_cell.length_c   1.000
_cell.angle_alpha   90.00
_cell.angle_beta   90.00
_cell.angle_gamma   90.00
#
_symmetry.space_group_name_H-M   'P 1'
#
loop_
_entity.id
_entity.type
_entity.pdbx_description
1 polymer ?
#
loop_
_entity_poly.entity_id
_entity_poly.type
_entity_poly.pdbx_seq_one_letter_code
_entity_poly.pdbx_strand_id
1 'polypeptide(L)'
;MEVEFSAMGGEQNITLLLTDDIKPADLVCAVAANGEDWCSVELSEDVLKVKADPTYYEYPRTTIVTVSYGDLQRDIPVSQAASSGSADIKIAVASAKATTEETESEDRGIKYSFDGDYESYFNSKFGAFSDWPFIIDYTFKSASKLDYIVYYPRTDKGTRYGAFNEFNVYVATADAPATWEKVAECARGDQNYNATTIKLEKGVENVQKVRFEINSAHNNRISCAEMDFFQTSMNKFDYTTVFTDETCSALKEGITEKDIKKMPGEMYKKLATALLSGTYDTKYRVAEYRPYQNPAIMASKNKTNKYSLRDNPTGIYAEAGEKITVLVGEIYKNGNLSMIIQDLNGGYNNFKTYSLQEGSNEITVEVGGLIYILNHVNDDIPLLLEDADANQKKIIEEKTVKVHFVYGKVNGYFDILKNTESDWKEILNNATYQDIDVLGRYSHITWTVADFKKNNTEITKSIENTDRLVYLEQDFLGLVKYGKMFNNRMHLCVDYKAVSPNATDYRTVYSAGDYYAEPFCIPERFGARCWGPAHEVGHCNQTRPGMKWAGLTEVTNNIMSLHIQTSFGEPSKIWVEGYYKKAVELFKTTPHCVGYSDDIYNNCYEKLTPFWQLKLYMIDALGQKDFYRDLYEHYRVTPDLNTSTLTQGILQLDFVRQACNLSKLNLLKFFKDMGFLTPVDMTLKDYGTKPFKITQKQIDDLKAEIEAHNYPLAPDDLYLITDENYNTYTAPAGYGN
;
A
#
# COMPACT_ATOMS: atom_id res chain seq x y z
N MET A 1 55.03 1.16 -31.72
CA MET A 1 54.53 0.48 -30.50
C MET A 1 53.18 1.09 -30.24
N GLU A 2 52.17 0.27 -30.00
CA GLU A 2 50.81 0.67 -29.61
C GLU A 2 50.59 0.10 -28.21
N VAL A 3 49.83 0.83 -27.38
CA VAL A 3 49.43 0.42 -26.03
C VAL A 3 47.94 0.10 -26.06
N GLU A 4 47.59 -1.12 -25.80
CA GLU A 4 46.21 -1.58 -25.85
C GLU A 4 45.69 -1.92 -24.46
N PHE A 5 44.54 -1.37 -24.10
CA PHE A 5 43.85 -1.69 -22.85
C PHE A 5 42.53 -2.43 -23.13
N SER A 6 42.15 -3.33 -22.21
CA SER A 6 40.82 -3.82 -22.14
C SER A 6 39.82 -2.74 -21.67
N ALA A 7 38.54 -2.98 -21.73
CA ALA A 7 37.53 -2.07 -21.19
C ALA A 7 37.78 -1.72 -19.70
N MET A 8 38.38 -2.60 -18.95
CA MET A 8 38.68 -2.40 -17.50
C MET A 8 39.86 -1.44 -17.26
N GLY A 9 40.53 -0.98 -18.32
CA GLY A 9 41.70 -0.12 -18.19
C GLY A 9 42.91 -0.83 -17.53
N GLY A 10 43.63 -0.11 -16.68
CA GLY A 10 44.80 -0.61 -15.96
C GLY A 10 46.02 0.20 -16.22
N GLU A 11 47.19 -0.36 -15.94
CA GLU A 11 48.49 0.28 -16.09
C GLU A 11 49.42 -0.56 -16.98
N GLN A 12 50.19 0.09 -17.88
CA GLN A 12 51.24 -0.54 -18.67
C GLN A 12 52.50 0.30 -18.59
N ASN A 13 53.63 -0.37 -18.47
CA ASN A 13 54.97 0.23 -18.40
C ASN A 13 55.68 0.07 -19.75
N ILE A 14 56.25 1.14 -20.25
CA ILE A 14 57.04 1.19 -21.47
C ILE A 14 58.47 1.64 -21.12
N THR A 15 59.47 0.79 -21.32
CA THR A 15 60.84 1.22 -21.18
C THR A 15 61.29 2.02 -22.40
N LEU A 16 61.72 3.24 -22.20
CA LEU A 16 62.25 4.13 -23.23
C LEU A 16 63.72 3.83 -23.46
N LEU A 17 64.09 3.52 -24.70
CA LEU A 17 65.50 3.35 -25.07
C LEU A 17 66.04 4.73 -25.45
N LEU A 18 66.82 5.31 -24.55
CA LEU A 18 67.40 6.63 -24.71
C LEU A 18 68.85 6.49 -25.18
N THR A 19 69.33 7.48 -25.96
CA THR A 19 70.74 7.61 -26.30
C THR A 19 71.48 8.31 -25.15
N ASP A 20 72.81 8.13 -25.04
CA ASP A 20 73.60 8.59 -23.91
C ASP A 20 73.53 10.10 -23.63
N ASP A 21 73.09 10.87 -24.60
CA ASP A 21 72.93 12.31 -24.55
C ASP A 21 71.53 12.79 -24.11
N ILE A 22 70.56 11.90 -23.96
CA ILE A 22 69.23 12.23 -23.51
C ILE A 22 68.99 11.76 -22.06
N LYS A 23 68.71 12.71 -21.16
CA LYS A 23 68.40 12.39 -19.76
C LYS A 23 66.89 12.27 -19.59
N PRO A 24 66.43 11.26 -18.86
CA PRO A 24 64.98 11.09 -18.58
C PRO A 24 64.30 12.36 -18.02
N ALA A 25 65.00 13.12 -17.21
CA ALA A 25 64.47 14.35 -16.60
C ALA A 25 64.18 15.48 -17.62
N ASP A 26 64.74 15.40 -18.82
CA ASP A 26 64.55 16.40 -19.86
C ASP A 26 63.42 16.03 -20.83
N LEU A 27 62.80 14.86 -20.65
CA LEU A 27 61.66 14.41 -21.44
C LEU A 27 60.36 15.01 -20.94
N VAL A 28 59.52 15.41 -21.87
CA VAL A 28 58.15 15.87 -21.61
C VAL A 28 57.17 14.83 -22.17
N CYS A 29 56.26 14.31 -21.33
CA CYS A 29 55.24 13.35 -21.73
C CYS A 29 53.85 14.00 -21.61
N ALA A 30 53.04 13.92 -22.64
CA ALA A 30 51.71 14.49 -22.66
C ALA A 30 50.71 13.54 -23.33
N VAL A 31 49.46 13.56 -22.89
CA VAL A 31 48.34 12.90 -23.50
C VAL A 31 47.64 13.90 -24.40
N ALA A 32 47.21 13.49 -25.58
CA ALA A 32 46.42 14.34 -26.46
C ALA A 32 45.07 14.69 -25.84
N ALA A 33 44.51 15.86 -26.15
CA ALA A 33 43.31 16.41 -25.52
C ALA A 33 42.10 15.46 -25.52
N ASN A 34 41.95 14.59 -26.54
CA ASN A 34 40.89 13.59 -26.62
C ASN A 34 41.08 12.39 -25.67
N GLY A 35 42.20 12.33 -24.98
CA GLY A 35 42.54 11.27 -24.04
C GLY A 35 42.68 11.71 -22.60
N GLU A 36 42.80 13.04 -22.32
CA GLU A 36 43.08 13.58 -20.99
C GLU A 36 42.07 13.17 -19.92
N ASP A 37 40.81 12.88 -20.31
CA ASP A 37 39.74 12.47 -19.40
C ASP A 37 39.84 10.99 -18.94
N TRP A 38 40.64 10.15 -19.62
CA TRP A 38 40.69 8.71 -19.37
C TRP A 38 42.05 8.05 -19.43
N CYS A 39 43.05 8.75 -19.96
CA CYS A 39 44.39 8.26 -20.07
C CYS A 39 45.34 9.24 -19.33
N SER A 40 46.27 8.72 -18.61
CA SER A 40 47.31 9.52 -17.94
C SER A 40 48.68 8.86 -18.10
N VAL A 41 49.73 9.67 -17.97
CA VAL A 41 51.07 9.18 -18.09
C VAL A 41 51.95 9.72 -16.94
N GLU A 42 52.85 8.90 -16.51
CA GLU A 42 53.87 9.22 -15.52
C GLU A 42 55.20 8.66 -15.99
N LEU A 43 56.25 9.51 -15.99
CA LEU A 43 57.58 9.08 -16.33
C LEU A 43 58.44 8.97 -15.07
N SER A 44 59.04 7.79 -14.86
CA SER A 44 60.00 7.55 -13.77
C SER A 44 61.22 6.90 -14.36
N GLU A 45 62.36 7.63 -14.27
CA GLU A 45 63.58 7.27 -14.95
C GLU A 45 63.33 7.04 -16.46
N ASP A 46 63.65 5.87 -16.99
CA ASP A 46 63.44 5.50 -18.38
C ASP A 46 62.11 4.70 -18.61
N VAL A 47 61.25 4.62 -17.57
CA VAL A 47 59.97 3.89 -17.64
C VAL A 47 58.82 4.88 -17.73
N LEU A 48 58.14 4.90 -18.85
CA LEU A 48 56.87 5.59 -19.06
C LEU A 48 55.71 4.67 -18.64
N LYS A 49 55.03 5.01 -17.56
CA LYS A 49 53.80 4.36 -17.12
C LYS A 49 52.63 5.01 -17.84
N VAL A 50 51.86 4.24 -18.56
CA VAL A 50 50.60 4.64 -19.19
C VAL A 50 49.47 4.01 -18.42
N LYS A 51 48.49 4.79 -17.99
CA LYS A 51 47.31 4.34 -17.24
C LYS A 51 46.04 4.71 -18.00
N ALA A 52 45.12 3.77 -18.13
CA ALA A 52 43.78 4.02 -18.63
C ALA A 52 42.74 3.74 -17.56
N ASP A 53 41.78 4.66 -17.39
CA ASP A 53 40.61 4.46 -16.54
C ASP A 53 39.62 3.46 -17.21
N PRO A 54 38.81 2.70 -16.46
CA PRO A 54 37.79 1.83 -17.00
C PRO A 54 36.83 2.58 -17.95
N THR A 55 36.34 1.89 -18.99
CA THR A 55 35.29 2.40 -19.88
C THR A 55 34.03 1.58 -19.76
N TYR A 56 32.86 2.27 -19.79
CA TYR A 56 31.53 1.68 -19.80
C TYR A 56 30.81 1.93 -21.14
N TYR A 57 31.54 2.50 -22.13
CA TYR A 57 30.98 2.76 -23.45
C TYR A 57 31.08 1.52 -24.36
N GLU A 58 30.04 1.31 -25.16
CA GLU A 58 29.97 0.20 -26.14
C GLU A 58 30.80 0.43 -27.42
N TYR A 59 31.64 1.46 -27.44
CA TYR A 59 32.55 1.76 -28.53
C TYR A 59 33.98 1.93 -28.04
N PRO A 60 35.00 1.52 -28.85
CA PRO A 60 36.38 1.69 -28.50
C PRO A 60 36.80 3.16 -28.54
N ARG A 61 37.81 3.52 -27.76
CA ARG A 61 38.37 4.86 -27.75
C ARG A 61 39.88 4.81 -27.95
N THR A 62 40.43 5.86 -28.54
CA THR A 62 41.87 5.98 -28.84
C THR A 62 42.37 7.35 -28.52
N THR A 63 43.66 7.44 -28.15
CA THR A 63 44.39 8.69 -27.97
C THR A 63 45.85 8.50 -28.33
N ILE A 64 46.61 9.55 -28.24
CA ILE A 64 48.06 9.56 -28.48
C ILE A 64 48.78 10.08 -27.22
N VAL A 65 49.78 9.34 -26.79
CA VAL A 65 50.76 9.79 -25.82
C VAL A 65 52.00 10.24 -26.57
N THR A 66 52.39 11.48 -26.39
CA THR A 66 53.56 12.05 -27.00
C THR A 66 54.70 12.16 -26.00
N VAL A 67 55.88 11.64 -26.35
CA VAL A 67 57.15 11.84 -25.62
C VAL A 67 58.02 12.77 -26.46
N SER A 68 58.48 13.86 -25.90
CA SER A 68 59.26 14.88 -26.59
C SER A 68 60.55 15.26 -25.86
N TYR A 69 61.60 15.60 -26.63
CA TYR A 69 62.87 16.14 -26.16
C TYR A 69 63.31 17.25 -27.14
N GLY A 70 63.21 18.50 -26.76
CA GLY A 70 63.37 19.62 -27.66
C GLY A 70 62.43 19.53 -28.89
N ASP A 71 63.02 19.56 -30.09
CA ASP A 71 62.25 19.44 -31.35
C ASP A 71 61.96 17.98 -31.74
N LEU A 72 62.49 17.00 -31.05
CA LEU A 72 62.24 15.58 -31.27
C LEU A 72 61.00 15.14 -30.60
N GLN A 73 60.14 14.38 -31.33
CA GLN A 73 58.87 13.89 -30.82
C GLN A 73 58.65 12.43 -31.23
N ARG A 74 58.08 11.65 -30.30
CA ARG A 74 57.63 10.29 -30.58
C ARG A 74 56.21 10.10 -30.09
N ASP A 75 55.33 9.71 -30.98
CA ASP A 75 53.94 9.42 -30.67
C ASP A 75 53.72 7.91 -30.39
N ILE A 76 53.00 7.63 -29.36
CA ILE A 76 52.62 6.28 -28.91
C ILE A 76 51.07 6.21 -28.96
N PRO A 77 50.49 5.52 -29.95
CA PRO A 77 49.05 5.26 -30.00
C PRO A 77 48.63 4.48 -28.77
N VAL A 78 47.53 4.89 -28.16
CA VAL A 78 46.86 4.20 -27.05
C VAL A 78 45.44 3.89 -27.45
N SER A 79 45.05 2.62 -27.36
CA SER A 79 43.69 2.18 -27.65
C SER A 79 43.08 1.49 -26.43
N GLN A 80 41.80 1.65 -26.27
CA GLN A 80 41.02 0.91 -25.27
C GLN A 80 39.78 0.27 -25.92
N ALA A 81 39.64 -1.03 -25.70
CA ALA A 81 38.50 -1.78 -26.21
C ALA A 81 37.15 -1.27 -25.65
N ALA A 82 36.09 -1.42 -26.43
CA ALA A 82 34.73 -1.20 -25.99
C ALA A 82 34.39 -2.10 -24.79
N SER A 83 33.48 -1.63 -23.95
CA SER A 83 32.83 -2.49 -22.95
C SER A 83 31.99 -3.56 -23.64
N SER A 84 32.15 -4.82 -23.27
CA SER A 84 31.43 -5.97 -23.88
C SER A 84 29.97 -6.10 -23.43
N GLY A 85 29.36 -5.01 -23.03
CA GLY A 85 27.96 -4.97 -22.55
C GLY A 85 27.83 -5.05 -21.05
N SER A 86 26.75 -4.48 -20.54
CA SER A 86 26.43 -4.40 -19.10
C SER A 86 25.44 -5.46 -18.63
N ALA A 87 25.09 -6.44 -19.48
CA ALA A 87 24.15 -7.50 -19.12
C ALA A 87 24.72 -8.42 -18.05
N ASP A 88 23.95 -8.62 -17.00
CA ASP A 88 24.29 -9.56 -15.94
C ASP A 88 24.26 -11.00 -16.47
N ILE A 89 25.08 -11.85 -15.90
CA ILE A 89 25.25 -13.24 -16.35
C ILE A 89 24.26 -14.12 -15.57
N LYS A 90 23.29 -14.73 -16.29
CA LYS A 90 22.39 -15.73 -15.70
C LYS A 90 23.15 -17.04 -15.44
N ILE A 91 23.14 -17.50 -14.21
CA ILE A 91 23.83 -18.72 -13.75
C ILE A 91 22.93 -19.92 -14.01
N ALA A 92 23.44 -20.91 -14.74
CA ALA A 92 22.66 -22.08 -15.11
C ALA A 92 22.53 -23.09 -13.98
N VAL A 93 21.30 -23.51 -13.67
CA VAL A 93 20.98 -24.57 -12.70
C VAL A 93 21.14 -25.94 -13.36
N ALA A 94 21.76 -26.89 -12.66
CA ALA A 94 21.88 -28.29 -13.08
C ALA A 94 20.73 -29.13 -12.56
N SER A 95 20.36 -28.93 -11.30
CA SER A 95 19.29 -29.66 -10.62
C SER A 95 18.76 -28.90 -9.41
N ALA A 96 17.56 -29.26 -8.97
CA ALA A 96 17.01 -28.79 -7.71
C ALA A 96 16.31 -29.93 -6.95
N LYS A 97 16.11 -29.74 -5.65
CA LYS A 97 15.37 -30.64 -4.77
C LYS A 97 14.51 -29.83 -3.82
N ALA A 98 13.24 -30.19 -3.67
CA ALA A 98 12.30 -29.60 -2.73
C ALA A 98 11.91 -30.59 -1.62
N THR A 99 11.43 -30.09 -0.49
CA THR A 99 10.92 -30.92 0.62
C THR A 99 9.81 -31.87 0.13
N THR A 100 8.85 -31.34 -0.65
CA THR A 100 7.83 -32.13 -1.36
C THR A 100 7.56 -31.51 -2.71
N GLU A 101 7.08 -32.29 -3.67
CA GLU A 101 6.66 -31.80 -4.98
C GLU A 101 5.40 -32.54 -5.48
N GLU A 102 4.56 -31.84 -6.26
CA GLU A 102 3.38 -32.42 -6.87
C GLU A 102 3.75 -33.06 -8.21
N THR A 103 3.69 -34.38 -8.26
CA THR A 103 3.99 -35.18 -9.47
C THR A 103 2.98 -36.32 -9.68
N GLU A 104 2.00 -36.46 -8.75
CA GLU A 104 1.05 -37.56 -8.76
C GLU A 104 -0.22 -37.23 -9.58
N SER A 105 -0.83 -36.07 -9.32
CA SER A 105 -2.06 -35.63 -9.99
C SER A 105 -1.79 -34.69 -11.17
N GLU A 106 -0.72 -33.90 -11.09
CA GLU A 106 -0.22 -33.03 -12.15
C GLU A 106 1.31 -33.04 -12.11
N ASP A 107 1.96 -32.95 -13.28
CA ASP A 107 3.42 -32.78 -13.30
C ASP A 107 3.77 -31.32 -12.98
N ARG A 108 3.98 -31.02 -11.68
CA ARG A 108 4.39 -29.73 -11.14
C ARG A 108 5.69 -29.87 -10.33
N GLY A 109 6.59 -30.73 -10.79
CA GLY A 109 7.87 -31.00 -10.15
C GLY A 109 8.78 -29.78 -10.09
N ILE A 110 9.81 -29.85 -9.23
CA ILE A 110 10.75 -28.75 -8.98
C ILE A 110 11.47 -28.25 -10.23
N LYS A 111 11.58 -29.08 -11.26
CA LYS A 111 12.19 -28.73 -12.56
C LYS A 111 11.55 -27.50 -13.21
N TYR A 112 10.26 -27.28 -12.98
CA TYR A 112 9.51 -26.14 -13.51
C TYR A 112 9.80 -24.80 -12.81
N SER A 113 10.66 -24.78 -11.82
CA SER A 113 11.13 -23.55 -11.19
C SER A 113 12.45 -23.01 -11.76
N PHE A 114 12.99 -23.66 -12.82
CA PHE A 114 14.25 -23.24 -13.47
C PHE A 114 14.33 -23.74 -14.93
N ASP A 115 13.20 -23.91 -15.61
CA ASP A 115 13.11 -24.38 -17.01
C ASP A 115 13.15 -23.25 -18.03
N GLY A 116 13.07 -21.99 -17.58
CA GLY A 116 13.07 -20.80 -18.42
C GLY A 116 11.69 -20.43 -18.98
N ASP A 117 10.63 -21.14 -18.58
CA ASP A 117 9.24 -20.85 -18.93
C ASP A 117 8.50 -20.24 -17.73
N TYR A 118 8.34 -18.93 -17.72
CA TYR A 118 7.69 -18.19 -16.63
C TYR A 118 6.18 -18.43 -16.50
N GLU A 119 5.56 -19.14 -17.45
CA GLU A 119 4.15 -19.58 -17.39
C GLU A 119 4.00 -20.97 -16.75
N SER A 120 5.05 -21.80 -16.76
CA SER A 120 5.12 -23.03 -16.00
C SER A 120 5.36 -22.73 -14.52
N TYR A 121 5.18 -23.71 -13.62
CA TYR A 121 5.49 -23.52 -12.21
C TYR A 121 5.67 -24.82 -11.45
N PHE A 122 6.56 -24.80 -10.47
CA PHE A 122 6.67 -25.77 -9.41
C PHE A 122 5.54 -25.62 -8.38
N ASN A 123 5.09 -26.76 -7.83
CA ASN A 123 4.15 -26.79 -6.71
C ASN A 123 4.57 -27.84 -5.68
N SER A 124 4.52 -27.52 -4.38
CA SER A 124 4.57 -28.52 -3.31
C SER A 124 3.42 -29.52 -3.45
N LYS A 125 3.50 -30.69 -2.83
CA LYS A 125 2.39 -31.64 -2.82
C LYS A 125 1.09 -30.93 -2.42
N PHE A 126 -0.03 -31.27 -3.09
CA PHE A 126 -1.30 -30.61 -2.85
C PHE A 126 -1.76 -30.75 -1.41
N GLY A 127 -2.28 -29.66 -0.87
CA GLY A 127 -2.68 -29.53 0.53
C GLY A 127 -1.90 -28.40 1.23
N ALA A 128 -2.31 -28.08 2.46
CA ALA A 128 -1.57 -27.14 3.29
C ALA A 128 -0.33 -27.80 3.87
N PHE A 129 0.80 -27.13 3.79
CA PHE A 129 2.06 -27.59 4.40
C PHE A 129 2.10 -27.14 5.87
N SER A 130 2.52 -28.03 6.78
CA SER A 130 2.53 -27.81 8.22
C SER A 130 3.93 -27.86 8.85
N ASP A 131 4.89 -28.55 8.18
CA ASP A 131 6.17 -28.93 8.79
C ASP A 131 7.28 -27.93 8.44
N TRP A 132 7.01 -26.65 8.69
CA TRP A 132 7.94 -25.54 8.42
C TRP A 132 9.30 -25.71 9.14
N PRO A 133 10.44 -25.30 8.55
CA PRO A 133 10.56 -24.62 7.26
C PRO A 133 10.49 -25.59 6.07
N PHE A 134 10.00 -25.09 4.91
CA PHE A 134 10.08 -25.79 3.64
C PHE A 134 11.41 -25.49 2.96
N ILE A 135 12.11 -26.52 2.49
CA ILE A 135 13.45 -26.37 1.90
C ILE A 135 13.41 -26.61 0.39
N ILE A 136 14.08 -25.72 -0.35
CA ILE A 136 14.40 -25.90 -1.76
C ILE A 136 15.91 -25.69 -1.93
N ASP A 137 16.60 -26.71 -2.47
CA ASP A 137 18.02 -26.67 -2.79
C ASP A 137 18.22 -26.66 -4.31
N TYR A 138 18.93 -25.68 -4.83
CA TYR A 138 19.40 -25.60 -6.20
C TYR A 138 20.89 -25.92 -6.28
N THR A 139 21.30 -26.62 -7.36
CA THR A 139 22.73 -26.92 -7.65
C THR A 139 23.05 -26.31 -9.01
N PHE A 140 24.11 -25.52 -9.11
CA PHE A 140 24.56 -24.91 -10.35
C PHE A 140 25.31 -25.89 -11.25
N LYS A 141 25.28 -25.66 -12.57
CA LYS A 141 26.07 -26.45 -13.53
C LYS A 141 27.58 -26.33 -13.31
N SER A 142 28.01 -25.14 -12.91
CA SER A 142 29.39 -24.83 -12.51
C SER A 142 29.39 -23.85 -11.35
N ALA A 143 30.39 -23.94 -10.49
CA ALA A 143 30.57 -22.95 -9.43
C ALA A 143 30.72 -21.54 -10.04
N SER A 144 30.01 -20.57 -9.48
CA SER A 144 29.89 -19.23 -10.04
C SER A 144 29.88 -18.17 -8.91
N LYS A 145 30.24 -16.96 -9.24
CA LYS A 145 29.92 -15.83 -8.36
C LYS A 145 28.43 -15.60 -8.37
N LEU A 146 27.81 -15.45 -7.20
CA LEU A 146 26.40 -15.10 -7.03
C LEU A 146 26.27 -13.75 -6.38
N ASP A 147 25.64 -12.80 -7.05
CA ASP A 147 25.42 -11.44 -6.57
C ASP A 147 23.98 -11.17 -6.19
N TYR A 148 23.01 -11.74 -6.92
CA TYR A 148 21.58 -11.62 -6.60
C TYR A 148 20.76 -12.74 -7.23
N ILE A 149 19.50 -12.87 -6.77
CA ILE A 149 18.55 -13.88 -7.22
C ILE A 149 17.23 -13.16 -7.58
N VAL A 150 16.50 -13.65 -8.59
CA VAL A 150 15.15 -13.18 -8.88
C VAL A 150 14.18 -14.34 -8.71
N TYR A 151 13.26 -14.17 -7.79
CA TYR A 151 12.16 -15.08 -7.53
C TYR A 151 10.89 -14.62 -8.27
N TYR A 152 10.32 -15.51 -9.07
CA TYR A 152 9.06 -15.28 -9.79
C TYR A 152 7.96 -16.16 -9.17
N PRO A 153 6.99 -15.54 -8.45
CA PRO A 153 5.83 -16.28 -7.96
C PRO A 153 4.95 -16.79 -9.10
N ARG A 154 4.18 -17.82 -8.83
CA ARG A 154 3.13 -18.29 -9.73
C ARG A 154 2.09 -17.20 -9.99
N THR A 155 1.70 -16.96 -11.26
CA THR A 155 0.81 -15.87 -11.67
C THR A 155 -0.43 -16.33 -12.45
N ASP A 156 -0.65 -17.64 -12.62
CA ASP A 156 -1.76 -18.18 -13.39
C ASP A 156 -3.14 -17.73 -12.84
N LYS A 157 -4.10 -17.60 -13.74
CA LYS A 157 -5.45 -17.09 -13.45
C LYS A 157 -6.20 -18.03 -12.49
N GLY A 158 -6.57 -17.53 -11.33
CA GLY A 158 -7.55 -18.13 -10.43
C GLY A 158 -7.06 -18.52 -9.03
N THR A 159 -5.90 -19.13 -8.86
CA THR A 159 -5.37 -19.52 -7.55
C THR A 159 -3.88 -19.25 -7.46
N ARG A 160 -3.51 -18.09 -6.94
CA ARG A 160 -2.11 -17.68 -6.76
C ARG A 160 -1.51 -18.19 -5.44
N TYR A 161 -1.87 -19.42 -5.02
CA TYR A 161 -1.37 -20.00 -3.77
C TYR A 161 0.11 -20.32 -3.86
N GLY A 162 0.80 -20.20 -2.74
CA GLY A 162 2.17 -20.67 -2.58
C GLY A 162 3.26 -19.65 -2.83
N ALA A 163 2.92 -18.36 -3.03
CA ALA A 163 3.92 -17.29 -3.04
C ALA A 163 4.65 -17.25 -1.68
N PHE A 164 5.99 -17.21 -1.71
CA PHE A 164 6.82 -17.16 -0.50
C PHE A 164 6.59 -15.85 0.26
N ASN A 165 6.38 -15.91 1.57
CA ASN A 165 6.21 -14.72 2.40
C ASN A 165 7.52 -14.39 3.14
N GLU A 166 8.00 -15.29 3.97
CA GLU A 166 9.23 -15.13 4.75
C GLU A 166 10.17 -16.30 4.49
N PHE A 167 11.43 -16.03 4.18
CA PHE A 167 12.43 -17.04 3.93
C PHE A 167 13.85 -16.52 4.11
N ASN A 168 14.78 -17.45 4.34
CA ASN A 168 16.21 -17.23 4.37
C ASN A 168 16.86 -17.85 3.14
N VAL A 169 17.94 -17.25 2.66
CA VAL A 169 18.78 -17.78 1.58
C VAL A 169 20.15 -18.14 2.14
N TYR A 170 20.58 -19.36 1.84
CA TYR A 170 21.91 -19.85 2.18
C TYR A 170 22.64 -20.28 0.91
N VAL A 171 23.97 -20.21 0.95
CA VAL A 171 24.84 -20.71 -0.11
C VAL A 171 25.83 -21.74 0.43
N ALA A 172 26.26 -22.64 -0.44
CA ALA A 172 27.40 -23.50 -0.19
C ALA A 172 28.36 -23.41 -1.38
N THR A 173 29.66 -23.18 -1.11
CA THR A 173 30.68 -23.05 -2.13
C THR A 173 31.19 -24.39 -2.60
N ALA A 174 31.86 -24.45 -3.75
CA ALA A 174 32.48 -25.67 -4.25
C ALA A 174 33.59 -26.18 -3.29
N ASP A 175 34.26 -25.28 -2.56
CA ASP A 175 35.31 -25.61 -1.60
C ASP A 175 34.75 -26.17 -0.28
N ALA A 176 33.48 -25.82 0.06
CA ALA A 176 32.80 -26.23 1.28
C ALA A 176 31.34 -26.69 1.00
N PRO A 177 31.13 -27.74 0.19
CA PRO A 177 29.80 -28.08 -0.36
C PRO A 177 28.79 -28.62 0.65
N ALA A 178 29.21 -28.87 1.89
CA ALA A 178 28.38 -29.31 3.01
C ALA A 178 28.10 -28.20 4.04
N THR A 179 28.75 -27.05 3.91
CA THR A 179 28.63 -25.90 4.84
C THR A 179 27.74 -24.85 4.24
N TRP A 180 26.64 -24.50 4.95
CA TRP A 180 25.70 -23.49 4.54
C TRP A 180 25.97 -22.17 5.25
N GLU A 181 26.11 -21.09 4.49
CA GLU A 181 26.23 -19.72 4.99
C GLU A 181 24.97 -18.95 4.62
N LYS A 182 24.35 -18.27 5.60
CA LYS A 182 23.20 -17.39 5.35
C LYS A 182 23.68 -16.11 4.65
N VAL A 183 23.06 -15.77 3.52
CA VAL A 183 23.47 -14.64 2.67
C VAL A 183 22.36 -13.63 2.41
N ALA A 184 21.11 -13.99 2.68
CA ALA A 184 19.98 -13.05 2.60
C ALA A 184 18.82 -13.49 3.49
N GLU A 185 18.00 -12.54 3.85
CA GLU A 185 16.72 -12.72 4.51
C GLU A 185 15.65 -11.94 3.73
N CYS A 186 14.47 -12.53 3.54
CA CYS A 186 13.42 -11.94 2.76
C CYS A 186 12.08 -11.97 3.53
N ALA A 187 11.42 -10.83 3.61
CA ALA A 187 10.11 -10.65 4.24
C ALA A 187 9.17 -9.95 3.25
N ARG A 188 8.60 -10.72 2.29
CA ARG A 188 7.81 -10.18 1.18
C ARG A 188 6.38 -9.81 1.55
N GLY A 189 5.87 -10.31 2.66
CA GLY A 189 4.46 -10.19 3.03
C GLY A 189 3.56 -11.19 2.29
N ASP A 190 2.36 -11.40 2.85
CA ASP A 190 1.38 -12.32 2.27
C ASP A 190 0.76 -11.75 0.98
N GLN A 191 0.39 -12.65 0.07
CA GLN A 191 -0.24 -12.32 -1.23
C GLN A 191 0.61 -11.41 -2.14
N ASN A 192 1.92 -11.40 -1.97
CA ASN A 192 2.82 -10.73 -2.89
C ASN A 192 3.10 -11.64 -4.11
N TYR A 193 2.58 -11.26 -5.27
CA TYR A 193 2.71 -12.00 -6.54
C TYR A 193 3.67 -11.34 -7.53
N ASN A 194 4.43 -10.34 -7.08
CA ASN A 194 5.42 -9.66 -7.91
C ASN A 194 6.73 -10.45 -7.93
N ALA A 195 7.45 -10.40 -9.04
CA ALA A 195 8.84 -10.83 -9.07
C ALA A 195 9.64 -10.02 -8.03
N THR A 196 10.55 -10.69 -7.33
CA THR A 196 11.35 -10.07 -6.27
C THR A 196 12.82 -10.32 -6.52
N THR A 197 13.60 -9.25 -6.64
CA THR A 197 15.06 -9.32 -6.65
C THR A 197 15.55 -9.43 -5.20
N ILE A 198 16.27 -10.50 -4.91
CA ILE A 198 16.89 -10.78 -3.62
C ILE A 198 18.36 -10.45 -3.77
N LYS A 199 18.76 -9.27 -3.29
CA LYS A 199 20.17 -8.89 -3.23
C LYS A 199 20.85 -9.60 -2.08
N LEU A 200 22.07 -10.08 -2.32
CA LEU A 200 22.93 -10.57 -1.25
C LEU A 200 23.63 -9.38 -0.60
N GLU A 201 23.88 -9.42 0.71
CA GLU A 201 24.65 -8.37 1.44
C GLU A 201 25.98 -8.08 0.76
N LYS A 202 26.60 -9.13 0.22
CA LYS A 202 27.79 -9.07 -0.67
C LYS A 202 27.76 -10.23 -1.64
N GLY A 203 28.31 -10.06 -2.83
CA GLY A 203 28.48 -11.16 -3.78
C GLY A 203 29.35 -12.26 -3.18
N VAL A 204 28.96 -13.52 -3.39
CA VAL A 204 29.68 -14.71 -2.89
C VAL A 204 30.35 -15.42 -4.06
N GLU A 205 31.65 -15.60 -3.97
CA GLU A 205 32.47 -16.28 -4.96
C GLU A 205 32.32 -17.79 -4.84
N ASN A 206 32.51 -18.50 -5.96
CA ASN A 206 32.60 -19.96 -6.02
C ASN A 206 31.39 -20.73 -5.47
N VAL A 207 30.16 -20.14 -5.59
CA VAL A 207 28.92 -20.75 -5.13
C VAL A 207 28.57 -21.94 -6.02
N GLN A 208 28.33 -23.11 -5.41
CA GLN A 208 27.90 -24.34 -6.08
C GLN A 208 26.43 -24.66 -5.80
N LYS A 209 25.91 -24.28 -4.60
CA LYS A 209 24.54 -24.59 -4.21
C LYS A 209 23.89 -23.38 -3.53
N VAL A 210 22.59 -23.28 -3.71
CA VAL A 210 21.74 -22.27 -3.04
C VAL A 210 20.57 -22.98 -2.36
N ARG A 211 20.30 -22.64 -1.10
CA ARG A 211 19.15 -23.14 -0.32
C ARG A 211 18.21 -22.02 0.01
N PHE A 212 16.94 -22.26 -0.24
CA PHE A 212 15.83 -21.47 0.32
C PHE A 212 15.25 -22.22 1.51
N GLU A 213 15.24 -21.57 2.67
CA GLU A 213 14.58 -22.03 3.88
C GLU A 213 13.34 -21.14 4.06
N ILE A 214 12.19 -21.65 3.60
CA ILE A 214 10.93 -20.91 3.54
C ILE A 214 10.18 -21.14 4.85
N ASN A 215 9.92 -20.07 5.60
CA ASN A 215 9.28 -20.10 6.92
C ASN A 215 7.76 -19.91 6.84
N SER A 216 7.28 -19.21 5.80
CA SER A 216 5.85 -19.02 5.55
C SER A 216 5.58 -18.74 4.07
N ALA A 217 4.38 -19.10 3.60
CA ALA A 217 3.93 -18.82 2.25
C ALA A 217 2.40 -18.71 2.19
N HIS A 218 1.89 -18.07 1.14
CA HIS A 218 0.46 -17.82 0.97
C HIS A 218 -0.35 -19.11 0.96
N ASN A 219 -1.40 -19.15 1.81
CA ASN A 219 -2.27 -20.32 2.03
C ASN A 219 -1.53 -21.60 2.46
N ASN A 220 -0.36 -21.46 3.12
CA ASN A 220 0.46 -22.59 3.57
C ASN A 220 0.77 -23.59 2.43
N ARG A 221 1.01 -23.09 1.23
CA ARG A 221 1.45 -23.87 0.05
C ARG A 221 2.74 -23.27 -0.45
N ILE A 222 3.45 -23.99 -1.32
CA ILE A 222 4.70 -23.53 -1.92
C ILE A 222 4.58 -23.62 -3.44
N SER A 223 4.83 -22.52 -4.15
CA SER A 223 4.93 -22.53 -5.61
C SER A 223 5.96 -21.51 -6.10
N CYS A 224 6.55 -21.79 -7.25
CA CYS A 224 7.55 -20.96 -7.90
C CYS A 224 7.42 -21.12 -9.42
N ALA A 225 7.19 -20.00 -10.14
CA ALA A 225 7.20 -20.05 -11.58
C ALA A 225 8.64 -20.15 -12.09
N GLU A 226 9.54 -19.28 -11.63
CA GLU A 226 10.95 -19.34 -12.01
C GLU A 226 11.83 -18.79 -10.88
N MET A 227 13.07 -19.32 -10.80
CA MET A 227 14.10 -18.88 -9.89
C MET A 227 15.39 -18.63 -10.67
N ASP A 228 15.71 -17.37 -10.87
CA ASP A 228 16.89 -16.96 -11.64
C ASP A 228 18.02 -16.51 -10.73
N PHE A 229 19.24 -16.91 -11.08
CA PHE A 229 20.45 -16.63 -10.34
C PHE A 229 21.39 -15.80 -11.21
N PHE A 230 22.01 -14.75 -10.65
CA PHE A 230 22.80 -13.81 -11.43
C PHE A 230 24.14 -13.46 -10.81
N GLN A 231 25.13 -13.34 -11.69
CA GLN A 231 26.38 -12.62 -11.44
C GLN A 231 26.28 -11.24 -12.10
N THR A 232 26.51 -10.20 -11.33
CA THR A 232 26.55 -8.83 -11.85
C THR A 232 27.73 -8.65 -12.81
N SER A 233 27.50 -8.03 -13.94
CA SER A 233 28.57 -7.70 -14.89
C SER A 233 29.62 -6.81 -14.25
N MET A 234 30.88 -7.19 -14.37
CA MET A 234 32.01 -6.36 -13.89
C MET A 234 32.15 -5.03 -14.64
N ASN A 235 31.46 -4.90 -15.78
CA ASN A 235 31.45 -3.68 -16.60
C ASN A 235 30.31 -2.71 -16.21
N LYS A 236 29.63 -2.95 -15.08
CA LYS A 236 28.57 -2.07 -14.58
C LYS A 236 29.16 -0.97 -13.72
N PHE A 237 28.88 0.30 -14.05
CA PHE A 237 29.34 1.44 -13.26
C PHE A 237 28.61 1.49 -11.91
N ASP A 238 29.36 1.61 -10.83
CA ASP A 238 28.81 1.84 -9.49
C ASP A 238 28.52 3.33 -9.28
N TYR A 239 27.27 3.72 -9.44
CA TYR A 239 26.82 5.10 -9.24
C TYR A 239 27.01 5.60 -7.81
N THR A 240 27.11 4.70 -6.82
CA THR A 240 27.38 5.10 -5.43
C THR A 240 28.82 5.62 -5.23
N THR A 241 29.70 5.50 -6.23
CA THR A 241 31.01 6.17 -6.21
C THR A 241 30.90 7.70 -6.39
N VAL A 242 29.82 8.18 -7.01
CA VAL A 242 29.54 9.60 -7.27
C VAL A 242 28.42 10.12 -6.37
N PHE A 243 27.34 9.35 -6.20
CA PHE A 243 26.20 9.74 -5.36
C PHE A 243 26.31 9.15 -3.96
N THR A 244 25.58 9.74 -3.00
CA THR A 244 25.60 9.30 -1.59
C THR A 244 24.99 7.91 -1.38
N ASP A 245 23.99 7.57 -2.17
CA ASP A 245 23.27 6.32 -2.13
C ASP A 245 22.66 5.96 -3.50
N GLU A 246 22.01 4.81 -3.59
CA GLU A 246 21.40 4.29 -4.81
C GLU A 246 20.22 5.13 -5.34
N THR A 247 19.65 6.02 -4.52
CA THR A 247 18.63 6.96 -5.00
C THR A 247 19.21 8.10 -5.82
N CYS A 248 20.53 8.27 -5.86
CA CYS A 248 21.23 9.34 -6.57
C CYS A 248 20.66 10.74 -6.25
N SER A 249 20.17 10.94 -5.00
CA SER A 249 19.50 12.17 -4.59
C SER A 249 20.45 13.28 -4.13
N ALA A 250 21.71 12.95 -3.88
CA ALA A 250 22.77 13.88 -3.50
C ALA A 250 24.14 13.38 -3.98
N LEU A 251 25.08 14.28 -4.20
CA LEU A 251 26.46 13.94 -4.55
C LEU A 251 27.29 13.70 -3.28
N LYS A 252 28.28 12.82 -3.37
CA LYS A 252 29.32 12.70 -2.35
C LYS A 252 30.15 14.00 -2.27
N GLU A 253 30.73 14.26 -1.11
CA GLU A 253 31.62 15.38 -0.90
C GLU A 253 32.87 15.28 -1.81
N GLY A 254 33.22 16.37 -2.43
CA GLY A 254 34.41 16.46 -3.29
C GLY A 254 34.19 16.05 -4.75
N ILE A 255 33.02 15.64 -5.16
CA ILE A 255 32.71 15.34 -6.57
C ILE A 255 32.82 16.60 -7.42
N THR A 256 33.48 16.47 -8.58
CA THR A 256 33.77 17.55 -9.53
C THR A 256 33.10 17.28 -10.88
N GLU A 257 33.06 18.31 -11.75
CA GLU A 257 32.61 18.12 -13.15
C GLU A 257 33.42 17.05 -13.90
N LYS A 258 34.74 16.89 -13.55
CA LYS A 258 35.61 15.88 -14.17
C LYS A 258 35.13 14.47 -13.82
N ASP A 259 34.71 14.24 -12.59
CA ASP A 259 34.16 12.95 -12.14
C ASP A 259 32.84 12.64 -12.82
N ILE A 260 31.95 13.64 -12.97
CA ILE A 260 30.68 13.52 -13.67
C ILE A 260 30.89 13.17 -15.15
N LYS A 261 31.87 13.76 -15.82
CA LYS A 261 32.19 13.45 -17.24
C LYS A 261 32.62 12.00 -17.45
N LYS A 262 33.27 11.37 -16.49
CA LYS A 262 33.70 9.97 -16.55
C LYS A 262 32.57 8.97 -16.35
N MET A 263 31.47 9.38 -15.72
CA MET A 263 30.33 8.53 -15.41
C MET A 263 29.57 8.18 -16.70
N PRO A 264 29.11 6.93 -16.89
CA PRO A 264 28.24 6.56 -18.01
C PRO A 264 26.78 7.04 -17.76
N GLY A 265 25.97 7.01 -18.81
CA GLY A 265 24.53 7.29 -18.74
C GLY A 265 24.19 8.78 -18.70
N GLU A 266 23.60 9.28 -19.77
CA GLU A 266 23.26 10.71 -19.93
C GLU A 266 22.27 11.22 -18.87
N MET A 267 21.37 10.39 -18.41
CA MET A 267 20.42 10.73 -17.34
C MET A 267 21.19 11.04 -16.04
N TYR A 268 22.08 10.15 -15.63
CA TYR A 268 22.85 10.31 -14.41
C TYR A 268 23.82 11.51 -14.48
N LYS A 269 24.44 11.75 -15.64
CA LYS A 269 25.28 12.95 -15.86
C LYS A 269 24.49 14.23 -15.70
N LYS A 270 23.30 14.32 -16.32
CA LYS A 270 22.42 15.50 -16.22
C LYS A 270 21.96 15.71 -14.77
N LEU A 271 21.57 14.63 -14.07
CA LEU A 271 21.19 14.68 -12.67
C LEU A 271 22.33 15.17 -11.78
N ALA A 272 23.52 14.56 -11.91
CA ALA A 272 24.71 14.96 -11.15
C ALA A 272 25.13 16.41 -11.42
N THR A 273 25.07 16.86 -12.68
CA THR A 273 25.37 18.25 -13.04
C THR A 273 24.37 19.21 -12.42
N ALA A 274 23.07 18.89 -12.44
CA ALA A 274 22.04 19.73 -11.84
C ALA A 274 22.16 19.78 -10.31
N LEU A 275 22.52 18.66 -9.67
CA LEU A 275 22.81 18.62 -8.22
C LEU A 275 24.06 19.45 -7.88
N LEU A 276 25.15 19.32 -8.66
CA LEU A 276 26.39 20.06 -8.44
C LEU A 276 26.17 21.58 -8.57
N SER A 277 25.36 22.00 -9.53
CA SER A 277 25.04 23.43 -9.76
C SER A 277 23.94 23.96 -8.82
N GLY A 278 23.30 23.11 -8.00
CA GLY A 278 22.18 23.49 -7.13
C GLY A 278 20.89 23.86 -7.88
N THR A 279 20.74 23.44 -9.12
CA THR A 279 19.55 23.73 -9.97
C THR A 279 18.49 22.61 -9.94
N TYR A 280 18.79 21.48 -9.31
CA TYR A 280 17.86 20.38 -9.18
C TYR A 280 16.89 20.60 -8.02
N ASP A 281 15.59 20.70 -8.32
CA ASP A 281 14.55 20.79 -7.28
C ASP A 281 14.19 19.38 -6.79
N THR A 282 14.50 19.10 -5.53
CA THR A 282 14.22 17.83 -4.87
C THR A 282 12.84 17.75 -4.25
N LYS A 283 12.10 18.89 -4.13
CA LYS A 283 10.77 18.95 -3.51
C LYS A 283 9.81 18.01 -4.22
N TYR A 284 9.16 17.13 -3.49
CA TYR A 284 8.31 16.01 -3.95
C TYR A 284 9.04 14.92 -4.75
N ARG A 285 10.18 15.22 -5.40
CA ARG A 285 10.91 14.22 -6.18
C ARG A 285 11.67 13.24 -5.30
N VAL A 286 12.22 13.71 -4.19
CA VAL A 286 12.96 12.89 -3.22
C VAL A 286 12.21 12.89 -1.90
N ALA A 287 11.76 11.72 -1.46
CA ALA A 287 11.04 11.59 -0.20
C ALA A 287 11.26 10.22 0.44
N GLU A 288 11.08 10.19 1.75
CA GLU A 288 11.02 8.97 2.54
C GLU A 288 9.56 8.54 2.73
N TYR A 289 9.26 7.29 2.38
CA TYR A 289 7.93 6.70 2.45
C TYR A 289 7.88 5.67 3.57
N ARG A 290 7.25 6.06 4.69
CA ARG A 290 7.08 5.18 5.84
C ARG A 290 6.18 3.98 5.50
N PRO A 291 6.34 2.86 6.24
CA PRO A 291 5.38 1.77 6.16
C PRO A 291 4.04 2.15 6.80
N TYR A 292 2.97 1.54 6.28
CA TYR A 292 1.64 1.51 6.89
C TYR A 292 1.19 0.06 7.06
N GLN A 293 0.36 -0.20 8.06
CA GLN A 293 -0.20 -1.55 8.22
C GLN A 293 -1.06 -1.92 7.01
N ASN A 294 -1.00 -3.18 6.58
CA ASN A 294 -1.89 -3.70 5.56
C ASN A 294 -3.35 -3.53 6.01
N PRO A 295 -4.19 -2.78 5.27
CA PRO A 295 -5.54 -2.45 5.69
C PRO A 295 -6.46 -3.67 5.86
N ALA A 296 -6.12 -4.81 5.25
CA ALA A 296 -6.85 -6.07 5.44
C ALA A 296 -6.82 -6.57 6.89
N ILE A 297 -5.80 -6.23 7.66
CA ILE A 297 -5.65 -6.68 9.06
C ILE A 297 -6.75 -6.06 9.93
N MET A 298 -6.86 -4.73 9.93
CA MET A 298 -7.89 -4.06 10.74
C MET A 298 -9.30 -4.32 10.21
N ALA A 299 -9.48 -4.40 8.88
CA ALA A 299 -10.76 -4.77 8.28
C ALA A 299 -11.25 -6.15 8.75
N SER A 300 -10.35 -7.13 8.79
CA SER A 300 -10.66 -8.48 9.30
C SER A 300 -11.00 -8.47 10.79
N LYS A 301 -10.19 -7.78 11.62
CA LYS A 301 -10.44 -7.63 13.07
C LYS A 301 -11.79 -6.93 13.35
N ASN A 302 -12.15 -5.94 12.53
CA ASN A 302 -13.35 -5.12 12.71
C ASN A 302 -14.58 -5.66 11.96
N LYS A 303 -14.41 -6.68 11.11
CA LYS A 303 -15.46 -7.23 10.22
C LYS A 303 -16.10 -6.16 9.33
N THR A 304 -15.29 -5.31 8.74
CA THR A 304 -15.66 -4.13 7.95
C THR A 304 -14.99 -4.15 6.57
N ASN A 305 -15.13 -3.08 5.78
CA ASN A 305 -14.32 -2.88 4.58
C ASN A 305 -12.89 -2.46 4.94
N LYS A 306 -11.98 -2.65 3.99
CA LYS A 306 -10.58 -2.18 4.09
C LYS A 306 -10.53 -0.69 3.84
N TYR A 307 -9.74 0.03 4.66
CA TYR A 307 -9.41 1.42 4.43
C TYR A 307 -8.33 1.54 3.34
N SER A 308 -7.85 2.74 3.06
CA SER A 308 -7.02 3.05 1.89
C SER A 308 -5.74 2.22 1.78
N LEU A 309 -5.26 2.08 0.54
CA LEU A 309 -3.88 1.71 0.20
C LEU A 309 -3.01 2.95 -0.12
N ARG A 310 -3.59 4.17 -0.17
CA ARG A 310 -2.96 5.37 -0.73
C ARG A 310 -2.49 6.35 0.35
N ASP A 311 -1.99 5.83 1.48
CA ASP A 311 -1.51 6.64 2.60
C ASP A 311 -0.21 7.42 2.29
N ASN A 312 0.52 7.05 1.22
CA ASN A 312 1.74 7.69 0.77
C ASN A 312 1.57 8.33 -0.63
N PRO A 313 0.88 9.46 -0.77
CA PRO A 313 0.90 10.22 -2.02
C PRO A 313 2.30 10.80 -2.26
N THR A 314 2.71 10.87 -3.52
CA THR A 314 4.04 11.38 -3.88
C THR A 314 4.03 12.88 -4.23
N GLY A 315 2.89 13.40 -4.63
CA GLY A 315 2.79 14.72 -5.25
C GLY A 315 3.36 14.76 -6.67
N ILE A 316 3.60 13.60 -7.25
CA ILE A 316 4.05 13.41 -8.63
C ILE A 316 2.91 12.78 -9.45
N TYR A 317 2.82 13.14 -10.72
CA TYR A 317 1.98 12.44 -11.69
C TYR A 317 2.75 12.17 -12.99
N ALA A 318 2.26 11.25 -13.79
CA ALA A 318 2.80 10.91 -15.10
C ALA A 318 1.66 10.68 -16.09
N GLU A 319 1.92 10.86 -17.39
CA GLU A 319 0.94 10.62 -18.45
C GLU A 319 1.14 9.22 -19.06
N ALA A 320 0.07 8.65 -19.60
CA ALA A 320 0.15 7.36 -20.30
C ALA A 320 1.12 7.47 -21.49
N GLY A 321 1.99 6.47 -21.65
CA GLY A 321 3.03 6.42 -22.66
C GLY A 321 4.36 7.09 -22.24
N GLU A 322 4.40 7.86 -21.15
CA GLU A 322 5.66 8.41 -20.64
C GLU A 322 6.56 7.30 -20.08
N LYS A 323 7.88 7.50 -20.21
CA LYS A 323 8.89 6.70 -19.53
C LYS A 323 9.38 7.48 -18.33
N ILE A 324 9.25 6.89 -17.16
CA ILE A 324 9.73 7.47 -15.91
C ILE A 324 10.82 6.58 -15.30
N THR A 325 11.79 7.22 -14.65
CA THR A 325 12.83 6.53 -13.87
C THR A 325 12.59 6.82 -12.39
N VAL A 326 12.46 5.76 -11.63
CA VAL A 326 12.28 5.79 -10.18
C VAL A 326 13.48 5.10 -9.53
N LEU A 327 14.26 5.86 -8.77
CA LEU A 327 15.41 5.35 -8.03
C LEU A 327 14.99 5.06 -6.59
N VAL A 328 15.24 3.85 -6.13
CA VAL A 328 14.77 3.35 -4.85
C VAL A 328 15.95 2.97 -3.97
N GLY A 329 15.97 3.44 -2.75
CA GLY A 329 16.96 3.09 -1.74
C GLY A 329 16.75 1.67 -1.19
N GLU A 330 17.44 1.38 -0.09
CA GLU A 330 17.36 0.07 0.56
C GLU A 330 15.93 -0.29 0.94
N ILE A 331 15.53 -1.53 0.62
CA ILE A 331 14.24 -2.12 1.02
C ILE A 331 14.52 -3.17 2.10
N TYR A 332 14.03 -2.92 3.31
CA TYR A 332 14.25 -3.80 4.47
C TYR A 332 13.99 -5.28 4.15
N LYS A 333 15.02 -6.13 4.35
CA LYS A 333 14.98 -7.59 4.13
C LYS A 333 14.42 -8.00 2.77
N ASN A 334 14.80 -7.30 1.71
CA ASN A 334 14.30 -7.54 0.35
C ASN A 334 12.76 -7.66 0.28
N GLY A 335 12.07 -6.83 1.07
CA GLY A 335 10.62 -6.80 1.16
C GLY A 335 9.95 -6.33 -0.12
N ASN A 336 8.64 -6.13 -0.06
CA ASN A 336 7.86 -5.67 -1.20
C ASN A 336 7.68 -4.16 -1.14
N LEU A 337 8.05 -3.48 -2.22
CA LEU A 337 7.68 -2.11 -2.50
C LEU A 337 7.00 -2.03 -3.85
N SER A 338 5.92 -1.26 -3.95
CA SER A 338 5.29 -1.00 -5.24
C SER A 338 4.75 0.41 -5.31
N MET A 339 4.35 0.85 -6.49
CA MET A 339 3.62 2.10 -6.68
C MET A 339 2.34 1.86 -7.48
N ILE A 340 1.32 2.68 -7.23
CA ILE A 340 0.12 2.79 -8.06
C ILE A 340 0.18 4.11 -8.82
N ILE A 341 -0.18 4.08 -10.11
CA ILE A 341 -0.54 5.26 -10.88
C ILE A 341 -2.05 5.21 -11.12
N GLN A 342 -2.78 6.26 -10.69
CA GLN A 342 -4.24 6.31 -10.60
C GLN A 342 -4.82 7.37 -11.52
N ASP A 343 -5.70 6.96 -12.45
CA ASP A 343 -6.50 7.87 -13.28
C ASP A 343 -7.98 7.87 -12.84
N LEU A 344 -8.40 8.91 -12.15
CA LEU A 344 -9.79 9.05 -11.71
C LEU A 344 -10.75 9.39 -12.85
N ASN A 345 -10.27 9.87 -14.03
CA ASN A 345 -11.10 10.07 -15.21
C ASN A 345 -11.67 8.76 -15.76
N GLY A 346 -10.89 7.68 -15.67
CA GLY A 346 -11.32 6.33 -15.99
C GLY A 346 -12.14 5.66 -14.89
N GLY A 347 -12.32 6.33 -13.75
CA GLY A 347 -12.92 5.83 -12.53
C GLY A 347 -11.88 5.24 -11.57
N TYR A 348 -12.29 5.03 -10.31
CA TYR A 348 -11.38 4.56 -9.25
C TYR A 348 -10.63 3.27 -9.60
N ASN A 349 -11.23 2.36 -10.34
CA ASN A 349 -10.59 1.10 -10.72
C ASN A 349 -9.64 1.23 -11.92
N ASN A 350 -9.50 2.42 -12.51
CA ASN A 350 -8.54 2.69 -13.58
C ASN A 350 -7.19 3.09 -12.98
N PHE A 351 -6.42 2.10 -12.58
CA PHE A 351 -5.06 2.25 -12.08
C PHE A 351 -4.17 1.10 -12.54
N LYS A 352 -2.87 1.33 -12.47
CA LYS A 352 -1.86 0.30 -12.69
C LYS A 352 -0.89 0.25 -11.51
N THR A 353 -0.56 -0.96 -11.07
CA THR A 353 0.44 -1.19 -10.03
C THR A 353 1.74 -1.64 -10.68
N TYR A 354 2.86 -1.07 -10.23
CA TYR A 354 4.21 -1.40 -10.65
C TYR A 354 5.01 -1.85 -9.43
N SER A 355 5.70 -2.98 -9.56
CA SER A 355 6.67 -3.41 -8.53
C SER A 355 7.91 -2.55 -8.63
N LEU A 356 8.47 -2.16 -7.47
CA LEU A 356 9.70 -1.40 -7.37
C LEU A 356 10.78 -2.26 -6.71
N GLN A 357 12.00 -2.13 -7.20
CA GLN A 357 13.19 -2.80 -6.69
C GLN A 357 14.20 -1.73 -6.26
N GLU A 358 15.12 -2.08 -5.39
CA GLU A 358 16.24 -1.20 -5.06
C GLU A 358 17.03 -0.79 -6.30
N GLY A 359 17.53 0.44 -6.32
CA GLY A 359 18.22 1.03 -7.46
C GLY A 359 17.26 1.57 -8.53
N SER A 360 17.64 1.43 -9.79
CA SER A 360 16.93 2.05 -10.92
C SER A 360 15.77 1.20 -11.43
N ASN A 361 14.58 1.82 -11.51
CA ASN A 361 13.38 1.26 -12.11
C ASN A 361 12.96 2.12 -13.30
N GLU A 362 13.04 1.58 -14.51
CA GLU A 362 12.54 2.22 -15.73
C GLU A 362 11.13 1.72 -16.03
N ILE A 363 10.16 2.62 -16.04
CA ILE A 363 8.76 2.26 -16.14
C ILE A 363 8.12 2.99 -17.31
N THR A 364 7.51 2.23 -18.22
CA THR A 364 6.59 2.78 -19.21
C THR A 364 5.21 2.86 -18.58
N VAL A 365 4.67 4.06 -18.46
CA VAL A 365 3.39 4.35 -17.83
C VAL A 365 2.25 3.85 -18.69
N GLU A 366 1.50 2.86 -18.24
CA GLU A 366 0.33 2.33 -18.96
C GLU A 366 -0.94 3.16 -18.73
N VAL A 367 -1.13 3.63 -17.50
CA VAL A 367 -2.25 4.48 -17.07
C VAL A 367 -1.68 5.74 -16.48
N GLY A 368 -2.02 6.91 -17.04
CA GLY A 368 -1.57 8.20 -16.53
C GLY A 368 -2.34 8.61 -15.28
N GLY A 369 -1.71 9.39 -14.38
CA GLY A 369 -2.38 9.90 -13.19
C GLY A 369 -1.45 10.15 -12.00
N LEU A 370 -2.05 10.38 -10.83
CA LEU A 370 -1.35 10.60 -9.56
C LEU A 370 -0.64 9.31 -9.10
N ILE A 371 0.54 9.47 -8.51
CA ILE A 371 1.39 8.35 -8.09
C ILE A 371 1.39 8.22 -6.57
N TYR A 372 1.24 6.96 -6.10
CA TYR A 372 1.27 6.60 -4.69
C TYR A 372 2.26 5.46 -4.46
N ILE A 373 3.06 5.56 -3.39
CA ILE A 373 3.93 4.46 -2.96
C ILE A 373 3.17 3.53 -2.01
N LEU A 374 3.23 2.24 -2.29
CA LEU A 374 2.65 1.19 -1.46
C LEU A 374 3.77 0.51 -0.66
N ASN A 375 3.98 1.01 0.54
CA ASN A 375 4.87 0.41 1.52
C ASN A 375 4.01 -0.15 2.65
N HIS A 376 3.43 -1.36 2.44
CA HIS A 376 2.53 -2.00 3.41
C HIS A 376 3.22 -3.16 4.11
N VAL A 377 3.01 -3.24 5.43
CA VAL A 377 3.59 -4.25 6.31
C VAL A 377 2.48 -4.94 7.14
N ASN A 378 2.79 -6.10 7.68
CA ASN A 378 1.87 -6.82 8.57
C ASN A 378 2.06 -6.46 10.05
N ASP A 379 3.09 -5.68 10.36
CA ASP A 379 3.36 -5.23 11.73
C ASP A 379 2.22 -4.37 12.26
N ASP A 380 1.99 -4.44 13.55
CA ASP A 380 1.02 -3.59 14.24
C ASP A 380 1.64 -2.22 14.52
N ILE A 381 1.51 -1.34 13.55
CA ILE A 381 2.01 0.04 13.60
C ILE A 381 0.85 1.02 13.46
N PRO A 382 0.81 2.10 14.25
CA PRO A 382 -0.29 3.04 14.25
C PRO A 382 -0.29 3.95 13.01
N LEU A 383 -1.46 4.50 12.69
CA LEU A 383 -1.63 5.50 11.65
C LEU A 383 -0.79 6.75 11.92
N LEU A 384 -0.83 7.26 13.15
CA LEU A 384 -0.11 8.48 13.53
C LEU A 384 1.20 8.11 14.25
N LEU A 385 2.30 8.75 13.83
CA LEU A 385 3.62 8.47 14.41
C LEU A 385 3.72 8.85 15.90
N GLU A 386 2.92 9.82 16.34
CA GLU A 386 2.85 10.25 17.73
C GLU A 386 2.27 9.17 18.65
N ASP A 387 1.43 8.27 18.12
CA ASP A 387 0.82 7.17 18.87
C ASP A 387 1.72 5.92 18.93
N ALA A 388 2.84 5.92 18.18
CA ALA A 388 3.76 4.79 18.12
C ALA A 388 4.62 4.71 19.38
N ASP A 389 4.71 3.51 19.98
CA ASP A 389 5.69 3.20 21.01
C ASP A 389 7.13 3.11 20.46
N ALA A 390 8.12 2.88 21.33
CA ALA A 390 9.52 2.84 20.93
C ALA A 390 9.84 1.69 19.95
N ASN A 391 9.20 0.52 20.11
CA ASN A 391 9.41 -0.61 19.22
C ASN A 391 8.76 -0.35 17.85
N GLN A 392 7.54 0.19 17.84
CA GLN A 392 6.83 0.55 16.62
C GLN A 392 7.58 1.65 15.83
N LYS A 393 8.15 2.65 16.52
CA LYS A 393 9.02 3.68 15.90
C LYS A 393 10.23 3.06 15.23
N LYS A 394 10.88 2.10 15.88
CA LYS A 394 12.01 1.38 15.30
C LYS A 394 11.59 0.60 14.04
N ILE A 395 10.47 -0.13 14.07
CA ILE A 395 9.94 -0.83 12.91
C ILE A 395 9.66 0.15 11.76
N ILE A 396 9.06 1.30 12.06
CA ILE A 396 8.75 2.33 11.07
C ILE A 396 10.05 2.85 10.45
N GLU A 397 11.05 3.17 11.26
CA GLU A 397 12.36 3.67 10.79
C GLU A 397 13.07 2.64 9.89
N GLU A 398 13.18 1.38 10.34
CA GLU A 398 13.83 0.30 9.58
C GLU A 398 13.15 0.00 8.24
N LYS A 399 11.82 0.16 8.15
CA LYS A 399 11.03 -0.17 6.96
C LYS A 399 10.64 1.05 6.12
N THR A 400 11.10 2.24 6.48
CA THR A 400 10.97 3.45 5.67
C THR A 400 11.91 3.38 4.47
N VAL A 401 11.38 3.68 3.27
CA VAL A 401 12.14 3.59 2.02
C VAL A 401 12.25 4.97 1.40
N LYS A 402 13.47 5.36 1.03
CA LYS A 402 13.75 6.58 0.28
C LYS A 402 13.52 6.31 -1.20
N VAL A 403 12.75 7.17 -1.86
CA VAL A 403 12.45 7.06 -3.30
C VAL A 403 12.70 8.39 -3.98
N HIS A 404 13.29 8.34 -5.18
CA HIS A 404 13.58 9.50 -6.01
C HIS A 404 12.95 9.34 -7.41
N PHE A 405 12.00 10.21 -7.73
CA PHE A 405 11.40 10.31 -9.07
C PHE A 405 12.23 11.26 -9.93
N VAL A 406 13.13 10.73 -10.76
CA VAL A 406 13.97 11.55 -11.66
C VAL A 406 13.11 12.23 -12.72
N TYR A 407 12.11 11.53 -13.22
CA TYR A 407 11.12 12.02 -14.18
C TYR A 407 9.71 11.94 -13.58
N GLY A 408 8.74 12.52 -14.26
CA GLY A 408 7.39 12.76 -13.79
C GLY A 408 7.17 14.24 -13.53
N LYS A 409 5.93 14.66 -13.42
CA LYS A 409 5.54 16.06 -13.25
C LYS A 409 5.17 16.31 -11.79
N VAL A 410 5.65 17.41 -11.22
CA VAL A 410 5.33 17.80 -9.85
C VAL A 410 3.94 18.45 -9.81
N ASN A 411 3.07 17.91 -8.96
CA ASN A 411 1.75 18.45 -8.64
C ASN A 411 1.69 19.01 -7.21
N GLY A 412 2.40 18.34 -6.29
CA GLY A 412 2.29 18.58 -4.87
C GLY A 412 1.07 17.90 -4.24
N TYR A 413 1.02 17.91 -2.92
CA TYR A 413 -0.11 17.52 -2.08
C TYR A 413 -0.05 18.26 -0.75
N PHE A 414 -1.18 18.31 -0.05
CA PHE A 414 -1.25 18.89 1.30
C PHE A 414 -1.27 17.77 2.35
N ASP A 415 -0.55 17.96 3.44
CA ASP A 415 -0.55 17.10 4.62
C ASP A 415 -0.69 17.99 5.87
N ILE A 416 -1.81 17.88 6.59
CA ILE A 416 -2.09 18.70 7.78
C ILE A 416 -1.02 18.58 8.87
N LEU A 417 -0.27 17.47 8.88
CA LEU A 417 0.83 17.25 9.84
C LEU A 417 2.13 17.96 9.45
N LYS A 418 2.23 18.48 8.21
CA LYS A 418 3.46 19.06 7.65
C LYS A 418 3.28 20.46 7.10
N ASN A 419 2.08 20.79 6.62
CA ASN A 419 1.83 22.01 5.85
C ASN A 419 0.89 22.95 6.60
N THR A 420 1.06 24.24 6.35
CA THR A 420 0.20 25.32 6.83
C THR A 420 -0.78 25.74 5.75
N GLU A 421 -1.76 26.58 6.11
CA GLU A 421 -2.70 27.18 5.15
C GLU A 421 -1.97 28.07 4.12
N SER A 422 -0.81 28.63 4.45
CA SER A 422 0.03 29.36 3.49
C SER A 422 0.67 28.43 2.47
N ASP A 423 1.17 27.28 2.93
CA ASP A 423 1.73 26.24 2.04
C ASP A 423 0.66 25.70 1.08
N TRP A 424 -0.58 25.53 1.58
CA TRP A 424 -1.70 25.12 0.73
C TRP A 424 -1.92 26.04 -0.46
N LYS A 425 -1.90 27.35 -0.24
CA LYS A 425 -2.08 28.33 -1.32
C LYS A 425 -0.98 28.22 -2.36
N GLU A 426 0.27 28.03 -1.93
CA GLU A 426 1.39 27.81 -2.83
C GLU A 426 1.25 26.49 -3.60
N ILE A 427 0.97 25.38 -2.90
CA ILE A 427 0.75 24.07 -3.50
C ILE A 427 -0.35 24.13 -4.56
N LEU A 428 -1.50 24.67 -4.19
CA LEU A 428 -2.66 24.77 -5.08
C LEU A 428 -2.39 25.63 -6.32
N ASN A 429 -1.65 26.74 -6.17
CA ASN A 429 -1.29 27.59 -7.30
C ASN A 429 -0.34 26.89 -8.27
N ASN A 430 0.59 26.07 -7.76
CA ASN A 430 1.59 25.35 -8.54
C ASN A 430 1.08 24.01 -9.06
N ALA A 431 -0.10 23.54 -8.62
CA ALA A 431 -0.67 22.28 -9.09
C ALA A 431 -0.93 22.30 -10.60
N THR A 432 -0.46 21.28 -11.30
CA THR A 432 -0.50 21.15 -12.76
C THR A 432 -1.36 19.97 -13.24
N TYR A 433 -1.74 19.07 -12.33
CA TYR A 433 -2.72 18.01 -12.59
C TYR A 433 -4.12 18.46 -12.18
N GLN A 434 -5.15 17.80 -12.70
CA GLN A 434 -6.54 18.19 -12.44
C GLN A 434 -7.00 17.91 -11.01
N ASP A 435 -6.46 16.88 -10.37
CA ASP A 435 -6.79 16.43 -9.02
C ASP A 435 -5.60 16.59 -8.09
N ILE A 436 -5.86 16.75 -6.80
CA ILE A 436 -4.85 16.94 -5.78
C ILE A 436 -5.21 16.18 -4.50
N ASP A 437 -4.21 15.62 -3.84
CA ASP A 437 -4.35 14.92 -2.57
C ASP A 437 -4.26 15.87 -1.38
N VAL A 438 -5.13 15.64 -0.40
CA VAL A 438 -5.17 16.34 0.88
C VAL A 438 -5.23 15.29 1.99
N LEU A 439 -4.16 15.21 2.78
CA LEU A 439 -4.06 14.29 3.91
C LEU A 439 -4.47 14.97 5.20
N GLY A 440 -5.45 14.39 5.89
CA GLY A 440 -5.78 14.63 7.27
C GLY A 440 -5.08 13.65 8.22
N ARG A 441 -5.51 13.65 9.48
CA ARG A 441 -5.07 12.66 10.48
C ARG A 441 -5.68 11.28 10.20
N TYR A 442 -7.00 11.23 9.91
CA TYR A 442 -7.79 10.01 9.76
C TYR A 442 -8.38 9.84 8.36
N SER A 443 -8.35 10.89 7.56
CA SER A 443 -8.93 10.95 6.22
C SER A 443 -7.91 11.35 5.15
N HIS A 444 -8.18 10.96 3.91
CA HIS A 444 -7.44 11.34 2.72
C HIS A 444 -8.46 11.75 1.67
N ILE A 445 -8.43 13.00 1.25
CA ILE A 445 -9.27 13.52 0.19
C ILE A 445 -8.45 13.63 -1.09
N THR A 446 -8.96 13.09 -2.21
CA THR A 446 -8.45 13.40 -3.55
C THR A 446 -9.56 14.11 -4.31
N TRP A 447 -9.39 15.39 -4.60
CA TRP A 447 -10.43 16.23 -5.22
C TRP A 447 -9.86 17.16 -6.27
N THR A 448 -10.76 17.82 -7.04
CA THR A 448 -10.34 18.64 -8.17
C THR A 448 -9.67 19.93 -7.71
N VAL A 449 -8.55 20.27 -8.34
CA VAL A 449 -7.85 21.55 -8.16
C VAL A 449 -8.79 22.73 -8.51
N ALA A 450 -9.65 22.54 -9.51
CA ALA A 450 -10.60 23.56 -9.95
C ALA A 450 -11.62 23.93 -8.87
N ASP A 451 -12.20 22.94 -8.17
CA ASP A 451 -13.18 23.20 -7.11
C ASP A 451 -12.53 23.87 -5.89
N PHE A 452 -11.32 23.42 -5.50
CA PHE A 452 -10.58 24.08 -4.43
C PHE A 452 -10.25 25.55 -4.75
N LYS A 453 -9.82 25.85 -5.97
CA LYS A 453 -9.56 27.23 -6.44
C LYS A 453 -10.84 28.06 -6.51
N LYS A 454 -11.91 27.50 -7.08
CA LYS A 454 -13.22 28.16 -7.23
C LYS A 454 -13.77 28.62 -5.87
N ASN A 455 -13.64 27.78 -4.85
CA ASN A 455 -14.20 28.03 -3.52
C ASN A 455 -13.21 28.73 -2.57
N ASN A 456 -11.97 29.00 -3.00
CA ASN A 456 -10.90 29.53 -2.15
C ASN A 456 -10.82 28.78 -0.79
N THR A 457 -10.79 27.48 -0.84
CA THR A 457 -10.97 26.56 0.30
C THR A 457 -9.98 26.81 1.42
N GLU A 458 -10.47 27.04 2.64
CA GLU A 458 -9.68 26.95 3.87
C GLU A 458 -9.42 25.48 4.17
N ILE A 459 -8.31 24.95 3.64
CA ILE A 459 -8.07 23.51 3.57
C ILE A 459 -7.94 22.85 4.94
N THR A 460 -7.34 23.56 5.90
CA THR A 460 -7.17 23.06 7.27
C THR A 460 -8.53 22.76 7.89
N LYS A 461 -9.49 23.69 7.84
CA LYS A 461 -10.84 23.46 8.35
C LYS A 461 -11.59 22.36 7.59
N SER A 462 -11.40 22.31 6.28
CA SER A 462 -12.06 21.32 5.43
C SER A 462 -11.64 19.92 5.78
N ILE A 463 -10.33 19.68 5.90
CA ILE A 463 -9.80 18.35 6.24
C ILE A 463 -10.09 17.98 7.70
N GLU A 464 -10.06 18.92 8.64
CA GLU A 464 -10.45 18.72 10.04
C GLU A 464 -11.90 18.27 10.19
N ASN A 465 -12.83 18.83 9.39
CA ASN A 465 -14.22 18.38 9.38
C ASN A 465 -14.33 16.92 8.90
N THR A 466 -13.59 16.55 7.86
CA THR A 466 -13.59 15.18 7.34
C THR A 466 -12.90 14.21 8.32
N ASP A 467 -11.81 14.61 8.95
CA ASP A 467 -11.17 13.86 10.03
C ASP A 467 -12.12 13.63 11.21
N ARG A 468 -12.85 14.68 11.62
CA ARG A 468 -13.86 14.59 12.68
C ARG A 468 -14.97 13.60 12.32
N LEU A 469 -15.44 13.59 11.08
CA LEU A 469 -16.42 12.61 10.60
C LEU A 469 -15.87 11.20 10.79
N VAL A 470 -14.68 10.90 10.23
CA VAL A 470 -14.07 9.56 10.30
C VAL A 470 -13.82 9.14 11.74
N TYR A 471 -13.32 10.04 12.58
CA TYR A 471 -13.08 9.77 14.00
C TYR A 471 -14.39 9.46 14.76
N LEU A 472 -15.42 10.28 14.58
CA LEU A 472 -16.71 10.11 15.27
C LEU A 472 -17.40 8.81 14.88
N GLU A 473 -17.32 8.37 13.63
CA GLU A 473 -17.82 7.07 13.23
C GLU A 473 -17.05 5.94 13.91
N GLN A 474 -15.72 5.99 13.93
CA GLN A 474 -14.91 4.99 14.62
C GLN A 474 -15.15 4.97 16.13
N ASP A 475 -15.38 6.12 16.75
CA ASP A 475 -15.73 6.22 18.18
C ASP A 475 -17.12 5.63 18.46
N PHE A 476 -18.12 5.94 17.65
CA PHE A 476 -19.47 5.39 17.78
C PHE A 476 -19.48 3.86 17.66
N LEU A 477 -18.64 3.32 16.79
CA LEU A 477 -18.42 1.88 16.64
C LEU A 477 -17.64 1.24 17.78
N GLY A 478 -17.14 2.04 18.75
CA GLY A 478 -16.33 1.57 19.86
C GLY A 478 -14.88 1.27 19.50
N LEU A 479 -14.41 1.61 18.28
CA LEU A 479 -13.03 1.32 17.88
C LEU A 479 -12.02 2.11 18.71
N VAL A 480 -12.37 3.34 19.12
CA VAL A 480 -11.55 4.14 20.05
C VAL A 480 -11.49 3.48 21.43
N LYS A 481 -12.66 3.13 22.00
CA LYS A 481 -12.76 2.47 23.31
C LYS A 481 -11.95 1.18 23.41
N TYR A 482 -11.95 0.38 22.36
CA TYR A 482 -11.33 -0.94 22.35
C TYR A 482 -9.95 -0.99 21.68
N GLY A 483 -9.36 0.16 21.33
CA GLY A 483 -8.03 0.23 20.72
C GLY A 483 -7.96 -0.48 19.35
N LYS A 484 -9.00 -0.34 18.54
CA LYS A 484 -9.17 -1.01 17.25
C LYS A 484 -9.35 -0.04 16.09
N MET A 485 -8.94 1.22 16.25
CA MET A 485 -8.96 2.21 15.17
C MET A 485 -8.16 1.70 13.97
N PHE A 486 -8.56 2.15 12.79
CA PHE A 486 -7.83 1.79 11.58
C PHE A 486 -6.45 2.45 11.54
N ASN A 487 -5.45 1.69 11.09
CA ASN A 487 -4.06 2.14 10.92
C ASN A 487 -3.80 2.72 9.51
N ASN A 488 -4.87 3.01 8.77
CA ASN A 488 -4.87 3.65 7.45
C ASN A 488 -5.91 4.75 7.42
N ARG A 489 -5.73 5.75 6.55
CA ARG A 489 -6.73 6.79 6.35
C ARG A 489 -7.93 6.28 5.56
N MET A 490 -9.11 6.82 5.86
CA MET A 490 -10.27 6.67 4.96
C MET A 490 -10.04 7.54 3.72
N HIS A 491 -10.11 6.95 2.53
CA HIS A 491 -9.95 7.65 1.27
C HIS A 491 -11.31 8.06 0.71
N LEU A 492 -11.49 9.37 0.52
CA LEU A 492 -12.66 9.98 -0.08
C LEU A 492 -12.22 10.68 -1.37
N CYS A 493 -12.71 10.24 -2.53
CA CYS A 493 -12.20 10.78 -3.78
C CYS A 493 -13.29 11.09 -4.82
N VAL A 494 -13.01 12.05 -5.71
CA VAL A 494 -13.78 12.24 -6.92
C VAL A 494 -13.62 11.01 -7.82
N ASP A 495 -14.70 10.65 -8.52
CA ASP A 495 -14.69 9.63 -9.58
C ASP A 495 -15.53 10.15 -10.74
N TYR A 496 -14.88 10.40 -11.87
CA TYR A 496 -15.54 11.00 -13.04
C TYR A 496 -16.45 10.03 -13.80
N LYS A 497 -16.44 8.74 -13.43
CA LYS A 497 -17.36 7.71 -13.96
C LYS A 497 -18.47 7.34 -12.99
N ALA A 498 -18.37 7.75 -11.73
CA ALA A 498 -19.42 7.48 -10.78
C ALA A 498 -20.70 8.25 -11.13
N VAL A 499 -21.81 7.53 -11.24
CA VAL A 499 -23.15 8.11 -11.47
C VAL A 499 -23.74 8.63 -10.15
N SER A 500 -23.36 7.99 -9.04
CA SER A 500 -23.74 8.34 -7.67
C SER A 500 -22.60 8.02 -6.72
N PRO A 501 -22.58 8.59 -5.52
CA PRO A 501 -21.65 8.17 -4.48
C PRO A 501 -21.75 6.66 -4.23
N ASN A 502 -20.63 6.05 -3.90
CA ASN A 502 -20.59 4.63 -3.51
C ASN A 502 -19.33 4.31 -2.71
N ALA A 503 -19.39 3.21 -1.96
CA ALA A 503 -18.31 2.73 -1.12
C ALA A 503 -18.00 1.25 -1.35
N THR A 504 -16.73 0.90 -1.39
CA THR A 504 -16.25 -0.50 -1.34
C THR A 504 -14.93 -0.56 -0.56
N ASP A 505 -14.21 -1.67 -0.66
CA ASP A 505 -12.86 -1.75 -0.15
C ASP A 505 -12.01 -0.60 -0.71
N TYR A 506 -11.20 -0.02 0.16
CA TYR A 506 -10.16 0.99 -0.07
C TYR A 506 -10.63 2.42 -0.30
N ARG A 507 -11.94 2.70 -0.43
CA ARG A 507 -12.39 4.06 -0.75
C ARG A 507 -13.88 4.31 -0.60
N THR A 508 -14.24 5.59 -0.55
CA THR A 508 -15.54 6.13 -0.94
C THR A 508 -15.36 7.04 -2.14
N VAL A 509 -16.28 7.01 -3.11
CA VAL A 509 -16.22 7.88 -4.30
C VAL A 509 -17.47 8.73 -4.44
N TYR A 510 -17.29 9.88 -5.08
CA TYR A 510 -18.33 10.87 -5.32
C TYR A 510 -18.25 11.35 -6.76
N SER A 511 -19.41 11.56 -7.39
CA SER A 511 -19.45 12.12 -8.75
C SER A 511 -18.87 13.54 -8.75
N ALA A 512 -18.20 13.92 -9.84
CA ALA A 512 -17.74 15.29 -10.03
C ALA A 512 -18.95 16.23 -10.11
N GLY A 513 -18.86 17.40 -9.47
CA GLY A 513 -19.87 18.45 -9.51
C GLY A 513 -20.03 19.21 -8.20
N ASP A 514 -20.59 20.41 -8.29
CA ASP A 514 -20.66 21.37 -7.18
C ASP A 514 -21.32 20.79 -5.90
N TYR A 515 -22.37 20.01 -6.05
CA TYR A 515 -23.10 19.44 -4.91
C TYR A 515 -22.21 18.52 -4.06
N TYR A 516 -21.39 17.71 -4.71
CA TYR A 516 -20.49 16.77 -4.03
C TYR A 516 -19.16 17.42 -3.63
N ALA A 517 -18.81 18.57 -4.24
CA ALA A 517 -17.65 19.36 -3.84
C ALA A 517 -17.87 20.13 -2.53
N GLU A 518 -19.12 20.56 -2.24
CA GLU A 518 -19.44 21.41 -1.09
C GLU A 518 -18.87 20.90 0.24
N PRO A 519 -19.02 19.61 0.63
CA PRO A 519 -18.50 19.14 1.93
C PRO A 519 -16.96 19.18 2.00
N PHE A 520 -16.27 19.08 0.87
CA PHE A 520 -14.79 19.06 0.84
C PHE A 520 -14.18 20.43 0.58
N CYS A 521 -14.89 21.33 -0.09
CA CYS A 521 -14.34 22.59 -0.54
C CYS A 521 -14.88 23.80 0.23
N ILE A 522 -15.99 23.67 0.96
CA ILE A 522 -16.65 24.77 1.69
C ILE A 522 -16.88 24.34 3.14
N PRO A 523 -15.91 24.56 4.06
CA PRO A 523 -15.97 24.06 5.43
C PRO A 523 -17.25 24.41 6.19
N GLU A 524 -17.80 25.61 5.96
CA GLU A 524 -19.03 26.11 6.60
C GLU A 524 -20.29 25.36 6.14
N ARG A 525 -20.21 24.69 4.99
CA ARG A 525 -21.31 23.89 4.44
C ARG A 525 -21.24 22.43 4.90
N PHE A 526 -20.17 22.03 5.57
CA PHE A 526 -19.95 20.62 5.91
C PHE A 526 -21.13 20.04 6.69
N GLY A 527 -21.60 20.66 7.76
CA GLY A 527 -22.74 20.21 8.55
C GLY A 527 -23.97 19.89 7.68
N ALA A 528 -24.37 20.85 6.84
CA ALA A 528 -25.52 20.70 5.95
C ALA A 528 -25.31 19.70 4.80
N ARG A 529 -24.07 19.29 4.52
CA ARG A 529 -23.68 18.42 3.40
C ARG A 529 -23.00 17.10 3.82
N CYS A 530 -22.76 16.88 5.10
CA CYS A 530 -22.03 15.72 5.61
C CYS A 530 -22.76 14.39 5.42
N TRP A 531 -24.07 14.39 5.14
CA TRP A 531 -24.87 13.17 4.98
C TRP A 531 -24.27 12.20 3.98
N GLY A 532 -23.94 12.67 2.77
CA GLY A 532 -23.35 11.83 1.72
C GLY A 532 -22.02 11.21 2.13
N PRO A 533 -21.01 11.99 2.53
CA PRO A 533 -19.76 11.45 3.06
C PRO A 533 -19.94 10.47 4.23
N ALA A 534 -20.79 10.78 5.21
CA ALA A 534 -21.06 9.91 6.34
C ALA A 534 -21.81 8.63 5.94
N HIS A 535 -22.68 8.68 4.92
CA HIS A 535 -23.35 7.52 4.37
C HIS A 535 -22.36 6.53 3.74
N GLU A 536 -21.44 7.03 2.93
CA GLU A 536 -20.47 6.17 2.24
C GLU A 536 -19.40 5.64 3.21
N VAL A 537 -18.88 6.47 4.12
CA VAL A 537 -17.98 5.99 5.18
C VAL A 537 -18.70 5.00 6.08
N GLY A 538 -19.97 5.24 6.40
CA GLY A 538 -20.85 4.32 7.13
C GLY A 538 -20.94 2.94 6.46
N HIS A 539 -21.00 2.86 5.13
CA HIS A 539 -20.93 1.58 4.41
C HIS A 539 -19.63 0.84 4.62
N CYS A 540 -18.49 1.57 4.62
CA CYS A 540 -17.20 0.99 4.93
C CYS A 540 -17.15 0.43 6.36
N ASN A 541 -17.85 1.06 7.28
CA ASN A 541 -17.84 0.78 8.71
C ASN A 541 -18.90 -0.22 9.18
N GLN A 542 -19.86 -0.62 8.34
CA GLN A 542 -20.86 -1.63 8.72
C GLN A 542 -20.21 -2.94 9.13
N THR A 543 -20.36 -3.33 10.41
CA THR A 543 -19.86 -4.60 10.94
C THR A 543 -20.70 -5.77 10.43
N ARG A 544 -20.08 -6.72 9.76
CA ARG A 544 -20.75 -7.86 9.09
C ARG A 544 -20.50 -9.17 9.80
N PRO A 545 -21.46 -10.08 9.87
CA PRO A 545 -22.88 -9.91 9.48
C PRO A 545 -23.73 -9.21 10.55
N GLY A 546 -23.24 -9.01 11.78
CA GLY A 546 -24.00 -8.67 12.97
C GLY A 546 -24.87 -7.41 12.86
N MET A 547 -24.34 -6.32 12.26
CA MET A 547 -25.10 -5.07 12.03
C MET A 547 -25.45 -4.85 10.56
N LYS A 548 -25.26 -5.85 9.71
CA LYS A 548 -25.57 -5.79 8.28
C LYS A 548 -26.17 -7.11 7.79
N TRP A 549 -27.40 -7.40 8.18
CA TRP A 549 -28.15 -8.52 7.60
C TRP A 549 -28.99 -8.07 6.39
N ALA A 550 -29.62 -9.02 5.70
CA ALA A 550 -30.42 -8.72 4.51
C ALA A 550 -31.53 -7.70 4.79
N GLY A 551 -31.64 -6.70 3.93
CA GLY A 551 -32.55 -5.58 4.05
C GLY A 551 -32.00 -4.38 4.82
N LEU A 552 -30.74 -4.42 5.29
CA LEU A 552 -30.14 -3.34 6.06
C LEU A 552 -28.91 -2.70 5.42
N THR A 553 -28.53 -3.06 4.20
CA THR A 553 -27.33 -2.47 3.57
C THR A 553 -27.41 -0.94 3.53
N GLU A 554 -28.58 -0.37 3.15
CA GLU A 554 -28.83 1.07 3.09
C GLU A 554 -29.51 1.63 4.36
N VAL A 555 -29.51 0.88 5.45
CA VAL A 555 -30.18 1.26 6.71
C VAL A 555 -29.15 1.53 7.81
N THR A 556 -28.39 0.52 8.20
CA THR A 556 -27.50 0.64 9.38
C THR A 556 -26.25 1.49 9.13
N ASN A 557 -25.82 1.68 7.88
CA ASN A 557 -24.82 2.71 7.53
C ASN A 557 -25.33 4.12 7.88
N ASN A 558 -26.63 4.38 7.76
CA ASN A 558 -27.24 5.67 8.05
C ASN A 558 -27.43 5.97 9.56
N ILE A 559 -27.17 5.02 10.46
CA ILE A 559 -26.98 5.33 11.88
C ILE A 559 -25.79 6.29 12.01
N MET A 560 -24.70 6.05 11.27
CA MET A 560 -23.53 6.92 11.21
C MET A 560 -23.88 8.27 10.60
N SER A 561 -24.66 8.30 9.49
CA SER A 561 -25.09 9.56 8.86
C SER A 561 -25.85 10.47 9.83
N LEU A 562 -26.79 9.89 10.60
CA LEU A 562 -27.53 10.61 11.64
C LEU A 562 -26.60 11.09 12.77
N HIS A 563 -25.70 10.22 13.23
CA HIS A 563 -24.76 10.56 14.27
C HIS A 563 -23.84 11.73 13.86
N ILE A 564 -23.31 11.69 12.64
CA ILE A 564 -22.47 12.77 12.11
C ILE A 564 -23.29 14.05 11.92
N GLN A 565 -24.45 13.97 11.25
CA GLN A 565 -25.31 15.12 11.03
C GLN A 565 -25.63 15.85 12.33
N THR A 566 -26.08 15.13 13.35
CA THR A 566 -26.42 15.72 14.66
C THR A 566 -25.18 16.21 15.44
N SER A 567 -24.03 15.56 15.28
CA SER A 567 -22.76 16.00 15.87
C SER A 567 -22.22 17.30 15.27
N PHE A 568 -22.62 17.65 14.06
CA PHE A 568 -22.33 18.96 13.43
C PHE A 568 -23.42 20.01 13.66
N GLY A 569 -24.41 19.68 14.52
CA GLY A 569 -25.44 20.64 14.96
C GLY A 569 -26.66 20.71 14.05
N GLU A 570 -26.74 19.86 13.04
CA GLU A 570 -27.91 19.79 12.15
C GLU A 570 -29.01 18.92 12.80
N PRO A 571 -30.28 19.24 12.60
CA PRO A 571 -31.37 18.39 13.06
C PRO A 571 -31.37 17.05 12.33
N SER A 572 -31.78 15.95 13.01
CA SER A 572 -31.79 14.64 12.38
C SER A 572 -32.75 14.59 11.17
N LYS A 573 -32.33 13.96 10.07
CA LYS A 573 -33.14 13.77 8.88
C LYS A 573 -34.47 13.05 9.19
N ILE A 574 -34.44 12.07 10.10
CA ILE A 574 -35.63 11.32 10.53
C ILE A 574 -36.67 12.25 11.14
N TRP A 575 -36.22 13.23 11.95
CA TRP A 575 -37.11 14.22 12.55
C TRP A 575 -37.67 15.18 11.48
N VAL A 576 -36.78 15.82 10.73
CA VAL A 576 -37.16 16.85 9.72
C VAL A 576 -38.14 16.32 8.69
N GLU A 577 -37.99 15.09 8.24
CA GLU A 577 -38.81 14.49 7.19
C GLU A 577 -39.97 13.65 7.75
N GLY A 578 -40.17 13.63 9.07
CA GLY A 578 -41.32 13.01 9.73
C GLY A 578 -41.33 11.47 9.69
N TYR A 579 -40.17 10.84 9.66
CA TYR A 579 -40.07 9.39 9.57
C TYR A 579 -40.49 8.64 10.83
N TYR A 580 -40.49 9.26 12.01
CA TYR A 580 -40.99 8.64 13.24
C TYR A 580 -42.45 8.18 13.08
N LYS A 581 -43.31 9.09 12.63
CA LYS A 581 -44.74 8.75 12.40
C LYS A 581 -44.91 7.68 11.32
N LYS A 582 -44.18 7.82 10.21
CA LYS A 582 -44.27 6.85 9.09
C LYS A 582 -43.83 5.46 9.54
N ALA A 583 -42.75 5.33 10.33
CA ALA A 583 -42.24 4.09 10.86
C ALA A 583 -43.29 3.41 11.79
N VAL A 584 -43.85 4.17 12.74
CA VAL A 584 -44.87 3.67 13.65
C VAL A 584 -46.13 3.16 12.87
N GLU A 585 -46.55 3.92 11.87
CA GLU A 585 -47.71 3.51 11.03
C GLU A 585 -47.39 2.23 10.21
N LEU A 586 -46.21 2.15 9.61
CA LEU A 586 -45.75 1.02 8.81
C LEU A 586 -45.67 -0.26 9.65
N PHE A 587 -45.00 -0.22 10.78
CA PHE A 587 -44.67 -1.42 11.55
C PHE A 587 -45.81 -1.91 12.45
N LYS A 588 -46.94 -1.20 12.52
CA LYS A 588 -48.18 -1.71 13.13
C LYS A 588 -48.68 -2.96 12.44
N THR A 589 -48.47 -3.09 11.14
CA THR A 589 -49.05 -4.14 10.31
C THR A 589 -48.05 -4.95 9.50
N THR A 590 -46.78 -4.49 9.46
CA THR A 590 -45.77 -5.08 8.59
C THR A 590 -44.50 -5.46 9.40
N PRO A 591 -43.84 -6.57 9.04
CA PRO A 591 -42.51 -6.89 9.62
C PRO A 591 -41.47 -5.82 9.29
N HIS A 592 -40.48 -5.64 10.17
CA HIS A 592 -39.42 -4.66 9.98
C HIS A 592 -38.64 -4.86 8.66
N CYS A 593 -38.44 -6.07 8.19
CA CYS A 593 -37.76 -6.38 6.93
C CYS A 593 -38.55 -6.02 5.66
N VAL A 594 -39.85 -5.76 5.75
CA VAL A 594 -40.71 -5.45 4.60
C VAL A 594 -40.37 -4.11 3.95
N GLY A 595 -40.65 -4.01 2.65
CA GLY A 595 -40.32 -2.83 1.85
C GLY A 595 -38.95 -2.89 1.17
N TYR A 596 -38.10 -3.81 1.57
CA TYR A 596 -36.81 -4.04 0.92
C TYR A 596 -36.99 -5.08 -0.20
N SER A 597 -37.53 -4.65 -1.34
CA SER A 597 -37.80 -5.52 -2.47
C SER A 597 -36.94 -5.18 -3.69
N ASP A 598 -37.55 -4.57 -4.69
CA ASP A 598 -36.85 -4.20 -5.93
C ASP A 598 -36.17 -2.83 -5.85
N ASP A 599 -36.62 -1.95 -4.96
CA ASP A 599 -36.01 -0.68 -4.64
C ASP A 599 -35.25 -0.78 -3.29
N ILE A 600 -33.93 -0.72 -3.35
CA ILE A 600 -33.05 -0.82 -2.18
C ILE A 600 -33.25 0.32 -1.17
N TYR A 601 -33.84 1.43 -1.60
CA TYR A 601 -34.16 2.58 -0.74
C TYR A 601 -35.57 2.54 -0.17
N ASN A 602 -36.36 1.52 -0.54
CA ASN A 602 -37.73 1.43 -0.07
C ASN A 602 -37.81 1.25 1.45
N ASN A 603 -38.51 2.18 2.11
CA ASN A 603 -38.65 2.26 3.56
C ASN A 603 -37.31 2.31 4.34
N CYS A 604 -36.24 2.78 3.72
CA CYS A 604 -34.90 2.85 4.34
C CYS A 604 -34.91 3.64 5.65
N TYR A 605 -35.54 4.81 5.68
CA TYR A 605 -35.58 5.68 6.85
C TYR A 605 -36.58 5.24 7.92
N GLU A 606 -37.70 4.62 7.52
CA GLU A 606 -38.60 3.95 8.47
C GLU A 606 -37.88 2.82 9.19
N LYS A 607 -37.15 1.99 8.46
CA LYS A 607 -36.32 0.91 9.05
C LYS A 607 -35.17 1.44 9.91
N LEU A 608 -34.60 2.59 9.60
CA LEU A 608 -33.57 3.25 10.37
C LEU A 608 -34.09 3.78 11.71
N THR A 609 -35.37 4.19 11.76
CA THR A 609 -35.96 4.86 12.90
C THR A 609 -35.79 4.10 14.23
N PRO A 610 -36.06 2.79 14.37
CA PRO A 610 -35.89 2.09 15.65
C PRO A 610 -34.44 2.03 16.12
N PHE A 611 -33.46 1.98 15.24
CA PHE A 611 -32.05 2.03 15.63
C PHE A 611 -31.68 3.41 16.19
N TRP A 612 -32.20 4.49 15.61
CA TRP A 612 -32.00 5.82 16.12
C TRP A 612 -32.75 6.07 17.44
N GLN A 613 -33.97 5.53 17.58
CA GLN A 613 -34.73 5.57 18.82
C GLN A 613 -33.99 4.89 19.96
N LEU A 614 -33.30 3.78 19.70
CA LEU A 614 -32.43 3.14 20.71
C LEU A 614 -31.25 4.05 21.07
N LYS A 615 -30.65 4.78 20.12
CA LYS A 615 -29.60 5.78 20.43
C LYS A 615 -30.13 6.90 21.31
N LEU A 616 -31.29 7.46 21.00
CA LEU A 616 -31.92 8.50 21.79
C LEU A 616 -32.23 8.03 23.21
N TYR A 617 -32.77 6.82 23.36
CA TYR A 617 -33.11 6.29 24.68
C TYR A 617 -31.87 5.89 25.47
N MET A 618 -31.02 5.01 24.93
CA MET A 618 -29.88 4.47 25.66
C MET A 618 -28.80 5.53 25.94
N ILE A 619 -28.44 6.28 24.91
CA ILE A 619 -27.30 7.22 25.00
C ILE A 619 -27.76 8.57 25.53
N ASP A 620 -28.78 9.19 24.92
CA ASP A 620 -29.13 10.57 25.23
C ASP A 620 -30.02 10.68 26.49
N ALA A 621 -31.00 9.80 26.68
CA ALA A 621 -31.87 9.82 27.83
C ALA A 621 -31.28 9.13 29.06
N LEU A 622 -30.73 7.93 28.91
CA LEU A 622 -30.19 7.12 30.03
C LEU A 622 -28.70 7.33 30.29
N GLY A 623 -27.97 8.02 29.43
CA GLY A 623 -26.54 8.29 29.58
C GLY A 623 -25.64 7.06 29.38
N GLN A 624 -26.16 5.96 28.81
CA GLN A 624 -25.36 4.76 28.47
C GLN A 624 -24.52 4.99 27.22
N LYS A 625 -23.51 5.82 27.31
CA LYS A 625 -22.66 6.23 26.17
C LYS A 625 -22.04 5.07 25.40
N ASP A 626 -21.87 3.92 26.06
CA ASP A 626 -21.20 2.75 25.49
C ASP A 626 -22.15 1.73 24.87
N PHE A 627 -23.47 1.94 24.89
CA PHE A 627 -24.44 0.97 24.39
C PHE A 627 -24.12 0.48 22.97
N TYR A 628 -23.98 1.37 22.00
CA TYR A 628 -23.62 1.00 20.64
C TYR A 628 -22.18 0.53 20.51
N ARG A 629 -21.22 1.14 21.24
CA ARG A 629 -19.82 0.72 21.26
C ARG A 629 -19.67 -0.74 21.65
N ASP A 630 -20.38 -1.15 22.70
CA ASP A 630 -20.34 -2.52 23.24
C ASP A 630 -21.12 -3.49 22.33
N LEU A 631 -22.20 -3.04 21.69
CA LEU A 631 -22.96 -3.82 20.73
C LEU A 631 -22.11 -4.17 19.48
N TYR A 632 -21.43 -3.18 18.92
CA TYR A 632 -20.51 -3.41 17.81
C TYR A 632 -19.32 -4.29 18.19
N GLU A 633 -18.76 -4.09 19.41
CA GLU A 633 -17.69 -4.94 19.90
C GLU A 633 -18.14 -6.38 20.09
N HIS A 634 -19.33 -6.61 20.62
CA HIS A 634 -19.89 -7.94 20.73
C HIS A 634 -19.86 -8.66 19.36
N TYR A 635 -20.32 -8.02 18.31
CA TYR A 635 -20.34 -8.62 16.97
C TYR A 635 -18.95 -8.83 16.36
N ARG A 636 -17.96 -8.01 16.74
CA ARG A 636 -16.56 -8.20 16.28
C ARG A 636 -15.93 -9.43 16.90
N VAL A 637 -16.10 -9.64 18.18
CA VAL A 637 -15.39 -10.70 18.93
C VAL A 637 -16.15 -12.02 19.01
N THR A 638 -17.45 -12.01 18.74
CA THR A 638 -18.29 -13.21 18.77
C THR A 638 -18.25 -13.92 17.40
N PRO A 639 -18.19 -15.25 17.38
CA PRO A 639 -18.34 -16.01 16.13
C PRO A 639 -19.64 -15.70 15.40
N ASP A 640 -19.59 -15.69 14.07
CA ASP A 640 -20.75 -15.41 13.24
C ASP A 640 -21.80 -16.51 13.37
N LEU A 641 -23.07 -16.11 13.42
CA LEU A 641 -24.19 -17.05 13.41
C LEU A 641 -24.31 -17.74 12.04
N ASN A 642 -24.65 -19.01 12.07
CA ASN A 642 -24.82 -19.81 10.86
C ASN A 642 -26.12 -19.44 10.11
N THR A 643 -26.05 -18.58 9.12
CA THR A 643 -27.18 -18.16 8.28
C THR A 643 -27.50 -19.13 7.13
N SER A 644 -26.66 -20.14 6.89
CA SER A 644 -26.91 -21.13 5.83
C SER A 644 -28.09 -22.07 6.16
N THR A 645 -28.27 -22.34 7.44
CA THR A 645 -29.37 -23.19 7.95
C THR A 645 -30.49 -22.40 8.60
N LEU A 646 -30.21 -21.23 9.21
CA LEU A 646 -31.15 -20.46 10.00
C LEU A 646 -31.68 -19.21 9.30
N THR A 647 -31.25 -18.95 8.08
CA THR A 647 -31.50 -17.73 7.27
C THR A 647 -31.05 -16.43 7.92
N GLN A 648 -31.19 -15.32 7.20
CA GLN A 648 -30.78 -13.98 7.70
C GLN A 648 -31.64 -13.45 8.86
N GLY A 649 -32.88 -14.01 9.03
CA GLY A 649 -33.78 -13.61 10.12
C GLY A 649 -33.22 -13.86 11.52
N ILE A 650 -32.32 -14.85 11.69
CA ILE A 650 -31.70 -15.12 12.99
C ILE A 650 -30.82 -13.94 13.47
N LEU A 651 -30.23 -13.19 12.55
CA LEU A 651 -29.41 -12.02 12.89
C LEU A 651 -30.27 -10.88 13.46
N GLN A 652 -31.49 -10.69 12.92
CA GLN A 652 -32.44 -9.73 13.47
C GLN A 652 -32.90 -10.12 14.89
N LEU A 653 -33.16 -11.39 15.15
CA LEU A 653 -33.50 -11.86 16.50
C LEU A 653 -32.32 -11.74 17.46
N ASP A 654 -31.11 -11.99 16.98
CA ASP A 654 -29.92 -11.82 17.79
C ASP A 654 -29.66 -10.35 18.14
N PHE A 655 -29.92 -9.42 17.21
CA PHE A 655 -29.87 -7.99 17.53
C PHE A 655 -30.82 -7.62 18.69
N VAL A 656 -32.06 -8.12 18.66
CA VAL A 656 -33.02 -7.94 19.77
C VAL A 656 -32.46 -8.50 21.08
N ARG A 657 -31.90 -9.71 21.06
CA ARG A 657 -31.28 -10.36 22.21
C ARG A 657 -30.15 -9.51 22.77
N GLN A 658 -29.21 -9.09 21.94
CA GLN A 658 -28.05 -8.34 22.39
C GLN A 658 -28.42 -6.94 22.88
N ALA A 659 -29.38 -6.28 22.25
CA ALA A 659 -29.90 -5.00 22.73
C ALA A 659 -30.48 -5.11 24.15
N CYS A 660 -31.26 -6.16 24.45
CA CYS A 660 -31.78 -6.41 25.80
C CYS A 660 -30.64 -6.75 26.78
N ASN A 661 -29.71 -7.62 26.39
CA ASN A 661 -28.64 -8.10 27.27
C ASN A 661 -27.64 -7.00 27.64
N LEU A 662 -27.27 -6.14 26.69
CA LEU A 662 -26.33 -5.05 26.90
C LEU A 662 -26.98 -3.89 27.68
N SER A 663 -28.20 -3.55 27.35
CA SER A 663 -28.95 -2.51 28.08
C SER A 663 -29.39 -2.93 29.48
N LYS A 664 -29.48 -4.23 29.77
CA LYS A 664 -30.12 -4.78 30.97
C LYS A 664 -31.59 -4.34 31.10
N LEU A 665 -32.26 -4.16 29.97
CA LEU A 665 -33.68 -3.80 29.86
C LEU A 665 -34.45 -4.83 29.04
N ASN A 666 -35.70 -5.09 29.43
CA ASN A 666 -36.62 -5.83 28.60
C ASN A 666 -37.21 -4.87 27.53
N LEU A 667 -36.68 -4.93 26.32
CA LEU A 667 -37.06 -4.13 25.16
C LEU A 667 -38.07 -4.88 24.24
N LEU A 668 -38.57 -6.03 24.64
CA LEU A 668 -39.40 -6.89 23.77
C LEU A 668 -40.62 -6.16 23.22
N LYS A 669 -41.29 -5.33 24.05
CA LYS A 669 -42.45 -4.55 23.61
C LYS A 669 -42.05 -3.54 22.53
N PHE A 670 -40.97 -2.78 22.72
CA PHE A 670 -40.47 -1.86 21.73
C PHE A 670 -40.20 -2.58 20.39
N PHE A 671 -39.45 -3.67 20.41
CA PHE A 671 -39.13 -4.42 19.19
C PHE A 671 -40.37 -5.05 18.55
N LYS A 672 -41.37 -5.44 19.34
CA LYS A 672 -42.65 -5.88 18.80
C LYS A 672 -43.36 -4.74 18.08
N ASP A 673 -43.48 -3.57 18.71
CA ASP A 673 -44.15 -2.39 18.14
C ASP A 673 -43.46 -1.87 16.88
N MET A 674 -42.14 -2.10 16.75
CA MET A 674 -41.31 -1.73 15.58
C MET A 674 -41.12 -2.90 14.57
N GLY A 675 -41.94 -3.95 14.65
CA GLY A 675 -42.02 -5.00 13.65
C GLY A 675 -40.93 -6.07 13.65
N PHE A 676 -39.98 -6.04 14.60
CA PHE A 676 -38.87 -7.01 14.66
C PHE A 676 -39.33 -8.41 15.07
N LEU A 677 -40.38 -8.50 15.90
CA LEU A 677 -40.89 -9.75 16.46
C LEU A 677 -42.19 -10.18 15.75
N THR A 678 -42.18 -10.17 14.41
CA THR A 678 -43.26 -10.59 13.54
C THR A 678 -42.83 -11.81 12.73
N PRO A 679 -43.56 -12.92 12.74
CA PRO A 679 -43.24 -14.07 11.89
C PRO A 679 -43.22 -13.69 10.42
N VAL A 680 -42.22 -14.17 9.69
CA VAL A 680 -42.05 -13.89 8.26
C VAL A 680 -41.29 -15.02 7.57
N ASP A 681 -41.66 -15.31 6.33
CA ASP A 681 -40.97 -16.25 5.46
C ASP A 681 -40.96 -15.68 4.04
N MET A 682 -39.85 -15.09 3.63
CA MET A 682 -39.73 -14.40 2.34
C MET A 682 -38.29 -14.37 1.84
N THR A 683 -38.13 -13.92 0.62
CA THR A 683 -36.85 -13.64 0.02
C THR A 683 -36.66 -12.14 -0.14
N LEU A 684 -35.58 -11.61 0.37
CA LEU A 684 -35.23 -10.19 0.25
C LEU A 684 -34.18 -9.96 -0.87
N LYS A 685 -34.37 -8.89 -1.62
CA LYS A 685 -33.36 -8.36 -2.58
C LYS A 685 -32.56 -7.27 -1.90
N ASP A 686 -31.26 -7.53 -1.69
CA ASP A 686 -30.32 -6.61 -1.07
C ASP A 686 -28.91 -6.87 -1.63
N TYR A 687 -28.58 -6.24 -2.78
CA TYR A 687 -27.37 -6.53 -3.57
C TYR A 687 -27.17 -8.03 -3.81
N GLY A 688 -28.27 -8.69 -4.14
CA GLY A 688 -28.41 -10.13 -4.30
C GLY A 688 -29.69 -10.62 -3.60
N THR A 689 -29.95 -11.91 -3.69
CA THR A 689 -31.15 -12.53 -3.16
C THR A 689 -30.83 -13.34 -1.92
N LYS A 690 -31.52 -13.07 -0.79
CA LYS A 690 -31.29 -13.70 0.50
C LYS A 690 -32.58 -14.23 1.10
N PRO A 691 -32.66 -15.51 1.54
CA PRO A 691 -33.77 -16.01 2.30
C PRO A 691 -33.84 -15.34 3.67
N PHE A 692 -35.03 -14.93 4.09
CA PHE A 692 -35.29 -14.29 5.37
C PHE A 692 -36.47 -14.92 6.04
N LYS A 693 -36.25 -15.64 7.13
CA LYS A 693 -37.29 -16.35 7.85
C LYS A 693 -37.16 -16.16 9.34
N ILE A 694 -38.28 -15.80 9.97
CA ILE A 694 -38.46 -15.77 11.42
C ILE A 694 -39.78 -16.55 11.71
N THR A 695 -39.66 -17.56 12.55
CA THR A 695 -40.83 -18.37 12.97
C THR A 695 -41.40 -17.89 14.30
N GLN A 696 -42.66 -18.15 14.56
CA GLN A 696 -43.28 -17.85 15.86
C GLN A 696 -42.55 -18.54 17.00
N LYS A 697 -42.09 -19.78 16.81
CA LYS A 697 -41.33 -20.50 17.82
C LYS A 697 -40.03 -19.80 18.19
N GLN A 698 -39.26 -19.29 17.22
CA GLN A 698 -38.04 -18.54 17.49
C GLN A 698 -38.30 -17.25 18.29
N ILE A 699 -39.41 -16.58 18.00
CA ILE A 699 -39.86 -15.40 18.75
C ILE A 699 -40.22 -15.77 20.18
N ASP A 700 -40.97 -16.85 20.39
CA ASP A 700 -41.40 -17.28 21.72
C ASP A 700 -40.21 -17.77 22.56
N ASP A 701 -39.27 -18.50 21.95
CA ASP A 701 -38.03 -18.93 22.60
C ASP A 701 -37.18 -17.69 23.05
N LEU A 702 -37.05 -16.68 22.19
CA LEU A 702 -36.33 -15.43 22.52
C LEU A 702 -37.06 -14.66 23.64
N LYS A 703 -38.37 -14.55 23.62
CA LYS A 703 -39.14 -13.90 24.69
C LYS A 703 -38.95 -14.61 26.01
N ALA A 704 -39.09 -15.95 26.05
CA ALA A 704 -38.85 -16.72 27.26
C ALA A 704 -37.42 -16.53 27.82
N GLU A 705 -36.42 -16.47 26.94
CA GLU A 705 -35.04 -16.20 27.30
C GLU A 705 -34.88 -14.83 27.98
N ILE A 706 -35.39 -13.76 27.37
CA ILE A 706 -35.28 -12.40 27.89
C ILE A 706 -36.08 -12.22 29.20
N GLU A 707 -37.28 -12.76 29.27
CA GLU A 707 -38.12 -12.72 30.45
C GLU A 707 -37.48 -13.45 31.65
N ALA A 708 -36.74 -14.53 31.43
CA ALA A 708 -36.04 -15.28 32.48
C ALA A 708 -34.93 -14.47 33.14
N HIS A 709 -34.40 -13.44 32.48
CA HIS A 709 -33.41 -12.52 33.10
C HIS A 709 -34.02 -11.54 34.09
N ASN A 710 -35.33 -11.38 34.12
CA ASN A 710 -36.05 -10.43 34.96
C ASN A 710 -35.55 -8.97 34.83
N TYR A 711 -35.13 -8.59 33.61
CA TYR A 711 -34.75 -7.21 33.35
C TYR A 711 -35.94 -6.26 33.53
N PRO A 712 -35.70 -5.02 34.04
CA PRO A 712 -36.75 -4.00 34.12
C PRO A 712 -37.36 -3.75 32.74
N LEU A 713 -38.70 -3.53 32.73
CA LEU A 713 -39.40 -3.22 31.50
C LEU A 713 -39.05 -1.82 31.02
N ALA A 714 -38.72 -1.68 29.72
CA ALA A 714 -38.61 -0.37 29.09
C ALA A 714 -40.01 0.33 29.07
N PRO A 715 -40.07 1.66 28.92
CA PRO A 715 -41.35 2.37 28.82
C PRO A 715 -42.24 1.81 27.72
N ASP A 716 -43.52 1.67 28.01
CA ASP A 716 -44.51 1.08 27.09
C ASP A 716 -44.67 1.84 25.78
N ASP A 717 -44.41 3.14 25.82
CA ASP A 717 -44.51 4.09 24.73
C ASP A 717 -43.12 4.45 24.11
N LEU A 718 -42.08 3.65 24.39
CA LEU A 718 -40.73 3.90 23.89
C LEU A 718 -40.66 4.04 22.35
N TYR A 719 -41.55 3.37 21.62
CA TYR A 719 -41.65 3.48 20.16
C TYR A 719 -42.10 4.89 19.68
N LEU A 720 -42.50 5.79 20.60
CA LEU A 720 -42.86 7.20 20.33
C LEU A 720 -41.72 8.19 20.66
N ILE A 721 -40.57 7.70 21.10
CA ILE A 721 -39.39 8.58 21.38
C ILE A 721 -38.89 9.24 20.10
N THR A 722 -38.55 10.53 20.20
CA THR A 722 -38.07 11.36 19.09
C THR A 722 -36.96 12.30 19.56
N ASP A 723 -36.32 13.02 18.62
CA ASP A 723 -35.32 14.05 18.93
C ASP A 723 -35.85 15.20 19.79
N GLU A 724 -37.18 15.43 19.83
CA GLU A 724 -37.79 16.48 20.67
C GLU A 724 -38.12 16.01 22.08
N ASN A 725 -38.55 14.75 22.25
CA ASN A 725 -39.10 14.30 23.51
C ASN A 725 -38.20 13.34 24.30
N TYR A 726 -37.04 12.95 23.78
CA TYR A 726 -36.16 11.94 24.41
C TYR A 726 -35.82 12.28 25.86
N ASN A 727 -35.70 13.57 26.19
CA ASN A 727 -35.38 14.06 27.52
C ASN A 727 -36.51 13.89 28.56
N THR A 728 -37.71 13.49 28.14
CA THR A 728 -38.82 13.13 28.99
C THR A 728 -38.79 11.68 29.42
N TYR A 729 -37.99 10.85 28.76
CA TYR A 729 -37.83 9.44 29.07
C TYR A 729 -36.77 9.27 30.18
N THR A 730 -37.05 8.39 31.11
CA THR A 730 -36.17 8.11 32.26
C THR A 730 -35.94 6.62 32.42
N ALA A 731 -34.97 6.26 33.25
CA ALA A 731 -34.72 4.88 33.60
C ALA A 731 -35.91 4.27 34.34
N PRO A 732 -36.34 3.05 33.97
CA PRO A 732 -37.43 2.39 34.69
C PRO A 732 -37.00 1.99 36.12
N ALA A 733 -37.98 1.75 36.97
CA ALA A 733 -37.74 1.29 38.35
C ALA A 733 -36.90 -0.02 38.35
N GLY A 734 -35.87 -0.06 39.18
CA GLY A 734 -34.97 -1.22 39.28
C GLY A 734 -33.83 -1.25 38.22
N TYR A 735 -33.72 -0.23 37.40
CA TYR A 735 -32.62 -0.11 36.44
C TYR A 735 -31.31 0.29 37.13
N GLY A 736 -30.22 -0.42 36.87
CA GLY A 736 -28.89 -0.13 37.43
C GLY A 736 -28.66 -0.66 38.84
N ASN A 737 -29.58 -1.46 39.39
CA ASN A 737 -29.45 -2.14 40.66
C ASN A 737 -28.78 -3.51 40.56
#